data_3a5ec4eabeaa67da713dd8e93a5bdd45
#
_entry.id   3a5ec4eabeaa67da713dd8e93a5bdd45
#
_cell.length_a   1.000
_cell.length_b   1.000
_cell.length_c   1.000
_cell.angle_alpha   90.00
_cell.angle_beta   90.00
_cell.angle_gamma   90.00
#
_symmetry.space_group_name_H-M   'P 1'
#
loop_
_entity.id
_entity.type
_entity.pdbx_description
1 polymer ?
#
loop_
_entity_poly.entity_id
_entity_poly.type
_entity_poly.pdbx_seq_one_letter_code
_entity_poly.pdbx_strand_id
1 'polypeptide(L)'
;MQANELFTQPNTILLDGGMGTMLQAAGLKLGARPEELNITDPQLIESIHSRYAAAGSRIINANTFGASAHKLAGSEYTLEEIIAAGIANCKRACAPYGALAALDVGPLGELLEPNGTLAFEDAVAEYGRIVRAGVAAGADLVFFETFTDLYELKAALLAAKENCDLPILASMSFEAGGRTFTGCTVESFAVTARGLGANAVGINCSLGPKEIFPMAKRLAEALPGDFPVFVKPNAGLPRADGSGYDITPQLFAMEMKPYRDLKLFAAGGCCGTTPDFIKLLNGVFADCKPGRPAHAMPSVLCSPMDFVTVDGITVVGERINPTGKKRFQQALREGDMNYILEQAVSQSEAGAQVLDVNVGAPGVDEPAVMEQVVKALQSVVSLPLQLDSSHADALERGLRVYNGKPIVNSVNGETEVLERVLPLCKKYGAAVVGLAIDERGIQPSADARFEIAKRVVDAALAHGIPREDIYIDCLTLTASAQQQDVLATVEALARCKTELGVRTILGVSNISFGLPCRPYLNTTFLTMAMYAGLDLAIMNPSSEEMMAAVYSYNVLTNRDKQSMAYIARYADKVPASAALKQAQTAQASQTSNTPAEADAAHSGPFAALMQAVEKGLKGEASARTHTLLDENEPLTLVDEALIPALDIVGEKYEKGRLFLPQLLQAASAAQAAFEEIKTAIAKRGGAGASKGRIVLATVKGDVHDIGKNIVRVILENYGFEVIDLGRDVPVETVVDTVREKDVHLVGLSALMTTTLKSMEETIRALHDAKLDCKIMVGGAVLTPEYAKKIGADWYAKDAKQSADIAKEFFGV
;
A
#
# COMPACT_ATOMS: atom_id res chain seq x y z
N MET A 1 -23.98 7.53 -26.02
CA MET A 1 -22.50 7.47 -25.98
C MET A 1 -22.07 6.02 -26.16
N GLN A 2 -21.05 5.75 -26.93
CA GLN A 2 -20.45 4.42 -27.04
C GLN A 2 -19.20 4.34 -26.15
N ALA A 3 -18.80 3.14 -25.70
CA ALA A 3 -17.66 2.96 -24.81
C ALA A 3 -16.34 3.50 -25.42
N ASN A 4 -16.15 3.39 -26.73
CA ASN A 4 -14.99 3.92 -27.45
C ASN A 4 -14.95 5.46 -27.53
N GLU A 5 -16.07 6.14 -27.29
CA GLU A 5 -16.18 7.60 -27.28
C GLU A 5 -16.01 8.19 -25.86
N LEU A 6 -15.87 7.34 -24.86
CA LEU A 6 -15.89 7.72 -23.45
C LEU A 6 -14.86 8.81 -23.12
N PHE A 7 -13.62 8.65 -23.59
CA PHE A 7 -12.51 9.55 -23.27
C PHE A 7 -12.36 10.73 -24.24
N THR A 8 -13.24 10.86 -25.22
CA THR A 8 -13.23 11.96 -26.21
C THR A 8 -14.36 12.96 -26.00
N GLN A 9 -15.07 12.87 -24.87
CA GLN A 9 -16.18 13.78 -24.56
C GLN A 9 -15.69 15.22 -24.40
N PRO A 10 -16.43 16.19 -24.94
CA PRO A 10 -16.01 17.61 -24.93
C PRO A 10 -16.08 18.26 -23.54
N ASN A 11 -16.88 17.72 -22.64
CA ASN A 11 -17.09 18.22 -21.29
C ASN A 11 -16.95 17.12 -20.25
N THR A 12 -16.65 17.53 -19.00
CA THR A 12 -16.66 16.62 -17.84
C THR A 12 -17.98 15.87 -17.79
N ILE A 13 -17.92 14.54 -17.75
CA ILE A 13 -19.11 13.68 -17.67
C ILE A 13 -19.54 13.49 -16.22
N LEU A 14 -20.83 13.21 -16.03
CA LEU A 14 -21.33 12.88 -14.68
C LEU A 14 -21.40 11.37 -14.48
N LEU A 15 -20.91 10.94 -13.35
CA LEU A 15 -21.13 9.63 -12.76
C LEU A 15 -22.42 9.67 -11.93
N ASP A 16 -22.87 8.51 -11.47
CA ASP A 16 -24.04 8.41 -10.58
C ASP A 16 -23.71 8.76 -9.11
N GLY A 17 -24.61 8.39 -8.20
CA GLY A 17 -24.52 8.57 -6.76
C GLY A 17 -24.73 7.26 -5.98
N GLY A 18 -25.10 7.36 -4.71
CA GLY A 18 -25.18 6.24 -3.79
C GLY A 18 -26.36 5.29 -4.07
N MET A 19 -26.10 4.10 -4.62
CA MET A 19 -27.11 3.03 -4.78
C MET A 19 -27.67 2.61 -3.42
N GLY A 20 -26.79 2.27 -2.47
CA GLY A 20 -27.20 1.87 -1.12
C GLY A 20 -28.07 2.92 -0.41
N THR A 21 -27.76 4.22 -0.57
CA THR A 21 -28.58 5.33 -0.05
C THR A 21 -29.99 5.30 -0.62
N MET A 22 -30.13 5.04 -1.90
CA MET A 22 -31.43 4.98 -2.58
C MET A 22 -32.24 3.75 -2.16
N LEU A 23 -31.57 2.61 -1.99
CA LEU A 23 -32.20 1.37 -1.55
C LEU A 23 -32.66 1.46 -0.09
N GLN A 24 -31.88 2.07 0.79
CA GLN A 24 -32.25 2.34 2.18
C GLN A 24 -33.50 3.24 2.25
N ALA A 25 -33.53 4.29 1.45
CA ALA A 25 -34.70 5.17 1.35
C ALA A 25 -35.96 4.44 0.80
N ALA A 26 -35.76 3.38 0.01
CA ALA A 26 -36.82 2.51 -0.48
C ALA A 26 -37.21 1.40 0.50
N GLY A 27 -36.57 1.32 1.69
CA GLY A 27 -36.92 0.38 2.74
C GLY A 27 -36.09 -0.94 2.72
N LEU A 28 -34.89 -0.93 2.12
CA LEU A 28 -33.96 -2.07 2.22
C LEU A 28 -33.73 -2.44 3.69
N LYS A 29 -33.98 -3.67 4.06
CA LYS A 29 -33.80 -4.16 5.42
C LYS A 29 -32.31 -4.30 5.74
N LEU A 30 -31.97 -4.03 6.99
CA LEU A 30 -30.63 -4.32 7.53
C LEU A 30 -30.27 -5.80 7.34
N GLY A 31 -29.04 -6.06 6.83
CA GLY A 31 -28.56 -7.42 6.56
C GLY A 31 -29.07 -8.06 5.26
N ALA A 32 -29.94 -7.39 4.50
CA ALA A 32 -30.31 -7.85 3.18
C ALA A 32 -29.16 -7.59 2.18
N ARG A 33 -28.99 -8.48 1.22
CA ARG A 33 -28.02 -8.31 0.12
C ARG A 33 -28.63 -7.43 -0.96
N PRO A 34 -28.11 -6.22 -1.20
CA PRO A 34 -28.65 -5.29 -2.22
C PRO A 34 -28.68 -5.91 -3.62
N GLU A 35 -27.71 -6.74 -3.94
CA GLU A 35 -27.51 -7.36 -5.25
C GLU A 35 -28.62 -8.38 -5.60
N GLU A 36 -29.23 -9.03 -4.60
CA GLU A 36 -30.36 -9.96 -4.84
C GLU A 36 -31.62 -9.24 -5.37
N LEU A 37 -31.73 -7.92 -5.11
CA LEU A 37 -32.82 -7.09 -5.67
C LEU A 37 -32.75 -6.98 -7.20
N ASN A 38 -31.60 -7.26 -7.81
CA ASN A 38 -31.50 -7.33 -9.27
C ASN A 38 -32.47 -8.36 -9.85
N ILE A 39 -32.79 -9.44 -9.10
CA ILE A 39 -33.67 -10.55 -9.49
C ILE A 39 -35.03 -10.42 -8.81
N THR A 40 -35.05 -10.10 -7.52
CA THR A 40 -36.28 -10.13 -6.70
C THR A 40 -37.14 -8.86 -6.87
N ASP A 41 -36.51 -7.71 -7.17
CA ASP A 41 -37.21 -6.44 -7.43
C ASP A 41 -36.50 -5.61 -8.53
N PRO A 42 -36.43 -6.13 -9.78
CA PRO A 42 -35.74 -5.47 -10.88
C PRO A 42 -36.32 -4.09 -11.21
N GLN A 43 -37.61 -3.85 -10.95
CA GLN A 43 -38.24 -2.58 -11.23
C GLN A 43 -37.76 -1.46 -10.30
N LEU A 44 -37.48 -1.76 -9.02
CA LEU A 44 -36.86 -0.82 -8.09
C LEU A 44 -35.49 -0.42 -8.57
N ILE A 45 -34.64 -1.40 -8.95
CA ILE A 45 -33.27 -1.17 -9.44
C ILE A 45 -33.28 -0.31 -10.73
N GLU A 46 -34.09 -0.67 -11.70
CA GLU A 46 -34.27 0.10 -12.95
C GLU A 46 -34.73 1.54 -12.68
N SER A 47 -35.67 1.72 -11.74
CA SER A 47 -36.17 3.05 -11.34
C SER A 47 -35.03 3.92 -10.77
N ILE A 48 -34.17 3.36 -9.91
CA ILE A 48 -33.06 4.08 -9.32
C ILE A 48 -32.05 4.51 -10.41
N HIS A 49 -31.62 3.57 -11.25
CA HIS A 49 -30.70 3.85 -12.36
C HIS A 49 -31.27 4.91 -13.33
N SER A 50 -32.56 4.79 -13.69
CA SER A 50 -33.23 5.77 -14.55
C SER A 50 -33.25 7.17 -13.94
N ARG A 51 -33.45 7.31 -12.64
CA ARG A 51 -33.44 8.60 -11.94
C ARG A 51 -32.06 9.26 -11.97
N TYR A 52 -30.95 8.49 -11.82
CA TYR A 52 -29.59 9.02 -11.98
C TYR A 52 -29.30 9.42 -13.43
N ALA A 53 -29.68 8.59 -14.40
CA ALA A 53 -29.54 8.92 -15.83
C ALA A 53 -30.31 10.17 -16.22
N ALA A 54 -31.56 10.33 -15.72
CA ALA A 54 -32.40 11.52 -15.92
C ALA A 54 -31.80 12.79 -15.25
N ALA A 55 -31.07 12.63 -14.14
CA ALA A 55 -30.34 13.71 -13.46
C ALA A 55 -29.11 14.19 -14.25
N GLY A 56 -28.65 13.43 -15.25
CA GLY A 56 -27.53 13.78 -16.10
C GLY A 56 -26.34 12.83 -16.08
N SER A 57 -26.39 11.77 -15.29
CA SER A 57 -25.31 10.77 -15.28
C SER A 57 -25.15 10.10 -16.65
N ARG A 58 -23.89 9.91 -17.05
CA ARG A 58 -23.53 9.27 -18.32
C ARG A 58 -22.86 7.91 -18.14
N ILE A 59 -22.37 7.60 -16.96
CA ILE A 59 -21.95 6.27 -16.49
C ILE A 59 -22.81 5.96 -15.27
N ILE A 60 -23.45 4.82 -15.28
CA ILE A 60 -24.27 4.30 -14.20
C ILE A 60 -23.63 2.98 -13.72
N ASN A 61 -23.27 2.91 -12.47
CA ASN A 61 -22.80 1.69 -11.84
C ASN A 61 -23.97 0.73 -11.65
N ALA A 62 -23.90 -0.46 -12.22
CA ALA A 62 -24.90 -1.51 -11.98
C ALA A 62 -24.90 -1.90 -10.50
N ASN A 63 -26.00 -2.44 -10.01
CA ASN A 63 -26.10 -2.89 -8.62
C ASN A 63 -25.34 -4.24 -8.43
N THR A 64 -24.02 -4.21 -8.58
CA THR A 64 -23.12 -5.40 -8.55
C THR A 64 -21.91 -5.22 -7.64
N PHE A 65 -21.83 -4.13 -6.87
CA PHE A 65 -20.71 -3.78 -5.99
C PHE A 65 -20.28 -4.90 -5.04
N GLY A 66 -21.24 -5.59 -4.42
CA GLY A 66 -20.98 -6.70 -3.49
C GLY A 66 -21.07 -8.08 -4.14
N ALA A 67 -21.13 -8.18 -5.47
CA ALA A 67 -21.26 -9.45 -6.17
C ALA A 67 -19.95 -10.25 -6.18
N SER A 68 -19.59 -10.86 -5.06
CA SER A 68 -18.48 -11.80 -4.92
C SER A 68 -18.97 -13.11 -4.27
N ALA A 69 -18.28 -14.23 -4.53
CA ALA A 69 -18.67 -15.53 -3.98
C ALA A 69 -18.75 -15.48 -2.45
N HIS A 70 -17.79 -14.77 -1.81
CA HIS A 70 -17.74 -14.66 -0.37
C HIS A 70 -18.96 -13.88 0.20
N LYS A 71 -19.28 -12.69 -0.37
CA LYS A 71 -20.41 -11.86 0.08
C LYS A 71 -21.77 -12.46 -0.26
N LEU A 72 -21.84 -13.28 -1.33
CA LEU A 72 -23.04 -13.98 -1.73
C LEU A 72 -23.18 -15.38 -1.09
N ALA A 73 -22.28 -15.77 -0.19
CA ALA A 73 -22.37 -17.06 0.50
C ALA A 73 -23.75 -17.23 1.18
N GLY A 74 -24.45 -18.33 0.85
CA GLY A 74 -25.82 -18.59 1.31
C GLY A 74 -26.92 -17.82 0.56
N SER A 75 -26.62 -17.15 -0.56
CA SER A 75 -27.63 -16.70 -1.54
C SER A 75 -28.26 -17.87 -2.26
N GLU A 76 -29.55 -17.74 -2.65
CA GLU A 76 -30.23 -18.68 -3.54
C GLU A 76 -29.80 -18.52 -5.00
N TYR A 77 -29.13 -17.41 -5.34
CA TYR A 77 -28.69 -17.07 -6.70
C TYR A 77 -27.18 -17.16 -6.83
N THR A 78 -26.74 -17.55 -8.02
CA THR A 78 -25.32 -17.56 -8.39
C THR A 78 -24.81 -16.13 -8.64
N LEU A 79 -23.51 -15.93 -8.51
CA LEU A 79 -22.83 -14.66 -8.85
C LEU A 79 -23.16 -14.23 -10.29
N GLU A 80 -23.13 -15.19 -11.22
CA GLU A 80 -23.39 -14.94 -12.64
C GLU A 80 -24.84 -14.48 -12.90
N GLU A 81 -25.83 -15.08 -12.24
CA GLU A 81 -27.24 -14.68 -12.35
C GLU A 81 -27.45 -13.27 -11.80
N ILE A 82 -26.86 -12.93 -10.66
CA ILE A 82 -26.94 -11.60 -10.02
C ILE A 82 -26.32 -10.53 -10.91
N ILE A 83 -25.10 -10.78 -11.43
CA ILE A 83 -24.42 -9.85 -12.32
C ILE A 83 -25.18 -9.68 -13.64
N ALA A 84 -25.64 -10.76 -14.23
CA ALA A 84 -26.40 -10.71 -15.49
C ALA A 84 -27.69 -9.89 -15.33
N ALA A 85 -28.44 -10.12 -14.23
CA ALA A 85 -29.63 -9.35 -13.93
C ALA A 85 -29.31 -7.86 -13.65
N GLY A 86 -28.25 -7.56 -12.87
CA GLY A 86 -27.82 -6.21 -12.55
C GLY A 86 -27.44 -5.40 -13.80
N ILE A 87 -26.60 -5.96 -14.68
CA ILE A 87 -26.22 -5.33 -15.94
C ILE A 87 -27.44 -5.13 -16.85
N ALA A 88 -28.32 -6.14 -16.97
CA ALA A 88 -29.51 -6.04 -17.79
C ALA A 88 -30.45 -4.93 -17.31
N ASN A 89 -30.70 -4.82 -16.00
CA ASN A 89 -31.49 -3.74 -15.39
C ASN A 89 -30.87 -2.36 -15.65
N CYS A 90 -29.56 -2.24 -15.45
CA CYS A 90 -28.82 -1.00 -15.69
C CYS A 90 -28.92 -0.58 -17.17
N LYS A 91 -28.70 -1.51 -18.11
CA LYS A 91 -28.76 -1.21 -19.55
C LYS A 91 -30.16 -0.77 -19.98
N ARG A 92 -31.22 -1.41 -19.48
CA ARG A 92 -32.61 -0.97 -19.78
C ARG A 92 -32.85 0.46 -19.26
N ALA A 93 -32.41 0.75 -18.06
CA ALA A 93 -32.52 2.09 -17.47
C ALA A 93 -31.69 3.15 -18.21
N CYS A 94 -30.49 2.81 -18.68
CA CYS A 94 -29.57 3.71 -19.38
C CYS A 94 -29.97 4.02 -20.82
N ALA A 95 -30.59 3.07 -21.51
CA ALA A 95 -30.89 3.16 -22.96
C ALA A 95 -31.61 4.45 -23.39
N PRO A 96 -32.66 4.92 -22.68
CA PRO A 96 -33.35 6.15 -23.07
C PRO A 96 -32.50 7.43 -22.99
N TYR A 97 -31.42 7.41 -22.21
CA TYR A 97 -30.56 8.55 -21.89
C TYR A 97 -29.19 8.50 -22.59
N GLY A 98 -28.89 7.38 -23.29
CA GLY A 98 -27.60 7.15 -23.91
C GLY A 98 -26.45 7.10 -22.90
N ALA A 99 -26.74 6.65 -21.66
CA ALA A 99 -25.74 6.40 -20.63
C ALA A 99 -25.12 5.00 -20.78
N LEU A 100 -23.92 4.80 -20.25
CA LEU A 100 -23.19 3.52 -20.22
C LEU A 100 -23.49 2.77 -18.91
N ALA A 101 -23.59 1.45 -19.00
CA ALA A 101 -23.74 0.56 -17.87
C ALA A 101 -22.37 0.01 -17.45
N ALA A 102 -21.90 0.39 -16.28
CA ALA A 102 -20.65 -0.09 -15.71
C ALA A 102 -20.88 -1.38 -14.90
N LEU A 103 -20.00 -2.36 -15.07
CA LEU A 103 -19.84 -3.42 -14.06
C LEU A 103 -19.19 -2.79 -12.84
N ASP A 104 -19.95 -2.62 -11.79
CA ASP A 104 -19.47 -2.07 -10.51
C ASP A 104 -18.89 -3.17 -9.63
N VAL A 105 -17.65 -3.01 -9.21
CA VAL A 105 -16.88 -4.03 -8.46
C VAL A 105 -16.20 -3.39 -7.26
N GLY A 106 -16.61 -3.83 -6.08
CA GLY A 106 -15.97 -3.43 -4.82
C GLY A 106 -14.93 -4.43 -4.33
N PRO A 107 -14.30 -4.13 -3.18
CA PRO A 107 -13.40 -5.05 -2.50
C PRO A 107 -14.08 -6.38 -2.13
N LEU A 108 -13.34 -7.48 -2.09
CA LEU A 108 -13.87 -8.80 -1.72
C LEU A 108 -14.29 -8.86 -0.24
N GLY A 109 -13.69 -8.03 0.62
CA GLY A 109 -14.02 -7.95 2.04
C GLY A 109 -13.07 -8.74 2.93
N GLU A 110 -11.99 -9.26 2.37
CA GLU A 110 -10.89 -9.90 3.10
C GLU A 110 -9.55 -9.27 2.70
N LEU A 111 -8.61 -9.18 3.65
CA LEU A 111 -7.26 -8.75 3.32
C LEU A 111 -6.47 -9.90 2.66
N LEU A 112 -5.63 -9.52 1.70
CA LEU A 112 -4.72 -10.47 1.06
C LEU A 112 -3.54 -10.82 2.00
N GLU A 113 -2.97 -12.01 1.80
CA GLU A 113 -1.72 -12.39 2.44
C GLU A 113 -0.59 -11.38 2.14
N PRO A 114 0.30 -11.09 3.11
CA PRO A 114 0.42 -11.67 4.46
C PRO A 114 -0.43 -10.95 5.53
N ASN A 115 -1.18 -9.91 5.20
CA ASN A 115 -1.96 -9.09 6.14
C ASN A 115 -3.33 -9.71 6.48
N GLY A 116 -3.78 -10.66 5.68
CA GLY A 116 -5.01 -11.42 5.83
C GLY A 116 -4.83 -12.88 5.42
N THR A 117 -5.93 -13.52 5.03
CA THR A 117 -6.00 -14.95 4.73
C THR A 117 -6.18 -15.28 3.26
N LEU A 118 -6.53 -14.28 2.43
CA LEU A 118 -6.82 -14.49 1.01
C LEU A 118 -5.54 -14.51 0.19
N ALA A 119 -5.25 -15.59 -0.52
CA ALA A 119 -4.11 -15.65 -1.42
C ALA A 119 -4.31 -14.71 -2.63
N PHE A 120 -3.22 -14.09 -3.10
CA PHE A 120 -3.27 -13.14 -4.21
C PHE A 120 -3.90 -13.74 -5.48
N GLU A 121 -3.52 -14.99 -5.83
CA GLU A 121 -4.05 -15.65 -7.02
C GLU A 121 -5.52 -16.04 -6.88
N ASP A 122 -5.99 -16.34 -5.67
CA ASP A 122 -7.41 -16.60 -5.41
C ASP A 122 -8.23 -15.31 -5.61
N ALA A 123 -7.70 -14.16 -5.16
CA ALA A 123 -8.31 -12.87 -5.43
C ALA A 123 -8.34 -12.54 -6.94
N VAL A 124 -7.25 -12.79 -7.68
CA VAL A 124 -7.21 -12.62 -9.15
C VAL A 124 -8.24 -13.52 -9.82
N ALA A 125 -8.35 -14.79 -9.40
CA ALA A 125 -9.31 -15.73 -9.95
C ALA A 125 -10.77 -15.31 -9.72
N GLU A 126 -11.09 -14.82 -8.51
CA GLU A 126 -12.43 -14.34 -8.15
C GLU A 126 -12.80 -13.08 -8.93
N TYR A 127 -11.91 -12.06 -8.98
CA TYR A 127 -12.13 -10.88 -9.82
C TYR A 127 -12.25 -11.24 -11.30
N GLY A 128 -11.46 -12.20 -11.79
CA GLY A 128 -11.58 -12.72 -13.15
C GLY A 128 -12.94 -13.35 -13.43
N ARG A 129 -13.52 -14.07 -12.47
CA ARG A 129 -14.87 -14.62 -12.55
C ARG A 129 -15.93 -13.51 -12.63
N ILE A 130 -15.83 -12.49 -11.77
CA ILE A 130 -16.72 -11.32 -11.77
C ILE A 130 -16.66 -10.58 -13.11
N VAL A 131 -15.45 -10.30 -13.60
CA VAL A 131 -15.24 -9.58 -14.87
C VAL A 131 -15.82 -10.38 -16.04
N ARG A 132 -15.53 -11.69 -16.13
CA ARG A 132 -16.10 -12.53 -17.20
C ARG A 132 -17.63 -12.55 -17.19
N ALA A 133 -18.25 -12.61 -16.00
CA ALA A 133 -19.70 -12.55 -15.87
C ALA A 133 -20.25 -11.21 -16.37
N GLY A 134 -19.62 -10.08 -16.01
CA GLY A 134 -20.00 -8.74 -16.46
C GLY A 134 -19.86 -8.55 -17.98
N VAL A 135 -18.76 -9.04 -18.55
CA VAL A 135 -18.53 -9.04 -20.02
C VAL A 135 -19.59 -9.87 -20.73
N ALA A 136 -19.86 -11.07 -20.26
CA ALA A 136 -20.90 -11.94 -20.82
C ALA A 136 -22.31 -11.31 -20.73
N ALA A 137 -22.58 -10.54 -19.68
CA ALA A 137 -23.82 -9.77 -19.53
C ALA A 137 -23.87 -8.51 -20.39
N GLY A 138 -22.75 -8.12 -21.04
CA GLY A 138 -22.66 -6.99 -21.95
C GLY A 138 -22.43 -5.65 -21.26
N ALA A 139 -21.69 -5.61 -20.15
CA ALA A 139 -21.23 -4.36 -19.55
C ALA A 139 -20.45 -3.49 -20.57
N ASP A 140 -20.57 -2.17 -20.47
CA ASP A 140 -19.89 -1.23 -21.37
C ASP A 140 -18.47 -0.88 -20.87
N LEU A 141 -18.20 -1.00 -19.56
CA LEU A 141 -16.94 -0.76 -18.89
C LEU A 141 -16.90 -1.49 -17.54
N VAL A 142 -15.70 -1.59 -16.96
CA VAL A 142 -15.47 -2.08 -15.58
C VAL A 142 -15.16 -0.90 -14.68
N PHE A 143 -15.79 -0.82 -13.53
CA PHE A 143 -15.58 0.22 -12.52
C PHE A 143 -15.22 -0.41 -11.19
N PHE A 144 -13.93 -0.36 -10.85
CA PHE A 144 -13.43 -0.74 -9.52
C PHE A 144 -13.54 0.46 -8.59
N GLU A 145 -14.36 0.37 -7.53
CA GLU A 145 -14.53 1.49 -6.61
C GLU A 145 -14.41 1.09 -5.13
N THR A 146 -14.05 2.07 -4.30
CA THR A 146 -14.01 1.98 -2.84
C THR A 146 -12.93 1.02 -2.30
N PHE A 147 -11.87 0.79 -3.08
CA PHE A 147 -10.74 0.01 -2.62
C PHE A 147 -9.95 0.77 -1.53
N THR A 148 -9.49 0.05 -0.52
CA THR A 148 -8.67 0.58 0.58
C THR A 148 -7.28 -0.07 0.64
N ASP A 149 -7.07 -1.13 -0.15
CA ASP A 149 -5.80 -1.82 -0.31
C ASP A 149 -5.35 -1.80 -1.78
N LEU A 150 -4.13 -1.27 -2.01
CA LEU A 150 -3.55 -1.21 -3.34
C LEU A 150 -3.22 -2.62 -3.88
N TYR A 151 -2.90 -3.58 -3.02
CA TYR A 151 -2.58 -4.93 -3.43
C TYR A 151 -3.82 -5.68 -3.94
N GLU A 152 -4.95 -5.49 -3.27
CA GLU A 152 -6.24 -6.01 -3.72
C GLU A 152 -6.67 -5.36 -5.04
N LEU A 153 -6.51 -4.03 -5.16
CA LEU A 153 -6.80 -3.32 -6.42
C LEU A 153 -5.92 -3.82 -7.57
N LYS A 154 -4.64 -4.13 -7.30
CA LYS A 154 -3.76 -4.75 -8.30
C LYS A 154 -4.29 -6.09 -8.77
N ALA A 155 -4.75 -6.96 -7.88
CA ALA A 155 -5.37 -8.23 -8.25
C ALA A 155 -6.58 -8.02 -9.17
N ALA A 156 -7.44 -7.07 -8.84
CA ALA A 156 -8.61 -6.70 -9.64
C ALA A 156 -8.23 -6.16 -11.03
N LEU A 157 -7.25 -5.26 -11.12
CA LEU A 157 -6.78 -4.69 -12.39
C LEU A 157 -6.15 -5.75 -13.29
N LEU A 158 -5.30 -6.62 -12.73
CA LEU A 158 -4.71 -7.73 -13.49
C LEU A 158 -5.80 -8.69 -13.99
N ALA A 159 -6.74 -9.07 -13.13
CA ALA A 159 -7.87 -9.90 -13.51
C ALA A 159 -8.69 -9.29 -14.66
N ALA A 160 -8.94 -7.99 -14.63
CA ALA A 160 -9.64 -7.31 -15.72
C ALA A 160 -8.84 -7.31 -17.02
N LYS A 161 -7.55 -6.96 -16.95
CA LYS A 161 -6.67 -6.94 -18.14
C LYS A 161 -6.44 -8.33 -18.76
N GLU A 162 -6.49 -9.38 -17.95
CA GLU A 162 -6.34 -10.76 -18.41
C GLU A 162 -7.66 -11.36 -18.96
N ASN A 163 -8.82 -10.72 -18.74
CA ASN A 163 -10.13 -11.28 -19.09
C ASN A 163 -10.99 -10.38 -20.00
N CYS A 164 -10.63 -9.11 -20.25
CA CYS A 164 -11.38 -8.23 -21.15
C CYS A 164 -10.56 -7.05 -21.70
N ASP A 165 -11.10 -6.45 -22.78
CA ASP A 165 -10.60 -5.22 -23.39
C ASP A 165 -11.49 -4.00 -23.09
N LEU A 166 -12.42 -4.11 -22.15
CA LEU A 166 -13.31 -3.01 -21.77
C LEU A 166 -12.52 -1.89 -21.09
N PRO A 167 -12.97 -0.63 -21.19
CA PRO A 167 -12.40 0.45 -20.41
C PRO A 167 -12.48 0.15 -18.92
N ILE A 168 -11.41 0.45 -18.18
CA ILE A 168 -11.30 0.21 -16.74
C ILE A 168 -11.18 1.56 -16.03
N LEU A 169 -12.12 1.86 -15.14
CA LEU A 169 -12.05 2.97 -14.19
C LEU A 169 -11.72 2.38 -12.81
N ALA A 170 -10.79 3.01 -12.09
CA ALA A 170 -10.37 2.52 -10.77
C ALA A 170 -10.32 3.66 -9.75
N SER A 171 -10.86 3.45 -8.57
CA SER A 171 -10.79 4.41 -7.47
C SER A 171 -10.48 3.75 -6.13
N MET A 172 -9.86 4.55 -5.27
CA MET A 172 -9.59 4.17 -3.89
C MET A 172 -10.22 5.18 -2.92
N SER A 173 -10.49 4.71 -1.72
CA SER A 173 -10.97 5.51 -0.60
C SER A 173 -9.81 5.83 0.33
N PHE A 174 -9.68 7.11 0.72
CA PHE A 174 -8.61 7.61 1.58
C PHE A 174 -9.19 8.22 2.85
N GLU A 175 -8.43 8.14 3.93
CA GLU A 175 -8.70 8.84 5.18
C GLU A 175 -8.29 10.32 5.08
N ALA A 176 -8.69 11.15 6.05
CA ALA A 176 -8.40 12.58 6.07
C ALA A 176 -6.90 12.93 5.97
N GLY A 177 -6.03 12.02 6.38
CA GLY A 177 -4.57 12.12 6.23
C GLY A 177 -4.04 11.91 4.81
N GLY A 178 -4.90 11.56 3.84
CA GLY A 178 -4.51 11.29 2.46
C GLY A 178 -3.75 9.97 2.28
N ARG A 179 -4.03 9.01 3.16
CA ARG A 179 -3.59 7.60 3.06
C ARG A 179 -4.79 6.68 3.21
N THR A 180 -4.68 5.49 2.66
CA THR A 180 -5.67 4.43 2.91
C THR A 180 -5.45 3.80 4.27
N PHE A 181 -6.40 2.98 4.71
CA PHE A 181 -6.27 2.16 5.91
C PHE A 181 -5.01 1.28 5.94
N THR A 182 -4.57 0.77 4.79
CA THR A 182 -3.32 -0.01 4.66
C THR A 182 -2.07 0.86 4.46
N GLY A 183 -2.20 2.19 4.50
CA GLY A 183 -1.09 3.14 4.42
C GLY A 183 -0.75 3.63 3.01
N CYS A 184 -1.48 3.21 1.97
CA CYS A 184 -1.21 3.62 0.59
C CYS A 184 -1.38 5.13 0.41
N THR A 185 -0.42 5.76 -0.30
CA THR A 185 -0.50 7.17 -0.65
C THR A 185 -1.31 7.40 -1.92
N VAL A 186 -1.84 8.61 -2.09
CA VAL A 186 -2.55 9.01 -3.31
C VAL A 186 -1.66 8.90 -4.54
N GLU A 187 -0.40 9.27 -4.42
CA GLU A 187 0.58 9.23 -5.52
C GLU A 187 0.95 7.79 -5.91
N SER A 188 1.17 6.90 -4.92
CA SER A 188 1.47 5.48 -5.17
C SER A 188 0.30 4.79 -5.88
N PHE A 189 -0.93 5.06 -5.44
CA PHE A 189 -2.13 4.59 -6.13
C PHE A 189 -2.18 5.09 -7.58
N ALA A 190 -1.99 6.41 -7.79
CA ALA A 190 -2.09 7.04 -9.11
C ALA A 190 -1.18 6.36 -10.15
N VAL A 191 0.13 6.26 -9.82
CA VAL A 191 1.11 5.73 -10.77
C VAL A 191 1.00 4.22 -10.95
N THR A 192 0.64 3.49 -9.90
CA THR A 192 0.47 2.03 -9.95
C THR A 192 -0.76 1.66 -10.77
N ALA A 193 -1.91 2.26 -10.52
CA ALA A 193 -3.14 1.96 -11.25
C ALA A 193 -3.03 2.33 -12.74
N ARG A 194 -2.43 3.50 -13.06
CA ARG A 194 -2.11 3.88 -14.45
C ARG A 194 -1.17 2.85 -15.09
N GLY A 195 -0.11 2.46 -14.41
CA GLY A 195 0.87 1.49 -14.91
C GLY A 195 0.23 0.13 -15.21
N LEU A 196 -0.67 -0.33 -14.37
CA LEU A 196 -1.43 -1.59 -14.54
C LEU A 196 -2.54 -1.49 -15.61
N GLY A 197 -2.71 -0.33 -16.25
CA GLY A 197 -3.59 -0.18 -17.40
C GLY A 197 -5.01 0.28 -17.08
N ALA A 198 -5.27 0.87 -15.91
CA ALA A 198 -6.48 1.64 -15.71
C ALA A 198 -6.57 2.80 -16.72
N ASN A 199 -7.74 3.01 -17.31
CA ASN A 199 -7.95 4.07 -18.29
C ASN A 199 -8.33 5.41 -17.64
N ALA A 200 -8.87 5.36 -16.41
CA ALA A 200 -9.10 6.52 -15.56
C ALA A 200 -8.91 6.12 -14.09
N VAL A 201 -8.43 7.05 -13.27
CA VAL A 201 -8.32 6.83 -11.82
C VAL A 201 -9.03 7.91 -11.04
N GLY A 202 -9.47 7.59 -9.83
CA GLY A 202 -10.26 8.52 -9.02
C GLY A 202 -10.18 8.27 -7.53
N ILE A 203 -10.83 9.17 -6.80
CA ILE A 203 -11.05 9.04 -5.36
C ILE A 203 -12.56 9.01 -5.11
N ASN A 204 -13.02 8.05 -4.32
CA ASN A 204 -14.43 7.97 -3.95
C ASN A 204 -14.62 7.62 -2.49
N CYS A 205 -15.81 7.88 -1.97
CA CYS A 205 -16.26 7.50 -0.64
C CYS A 205 -15.46 8.17 0.51
N SER A 206 -15.62 7.68 1.75
CA SER A 206 -15.04 8.09 3.04
C SER A 206 -15.38 9.51 3.47
N LEU A 207 -15.12 10.51 2.65
CA LEU A 207 -15.11 11.93 3.02
C LEU A 207 -15.99 12.78 2.10
N GLY A 208 -16.29 14.01 2.53
CA GLY A 208 -16.99 15.01 1.74
C GLY A 208 -16.11 15.71 0.70
N PRO A 209 -16.72 16.58 -0.14
CA PRO A 209 -15.98 17.25 -1.23
C PRO A 209 -14.83 18.13 -0.72
N LYS A 210 -14.99 18.81 0.41
CA LYS A 210 -13.98 19.72 0.95
C LYS A 210 -12.72 18.97 1.38
N GLU A 211 -12.89 17.84 2.03
CA GLU A 211 -11.80 17.01 2.54
C GLU A 211 -11.08 16.26 1.42
N ILE A 212 -11.81 15.82 0.38
CA ILE A 212 -11.23 15.11 -0.77
C ILE A 212 -10.45 16.04 -1.70
N PHE A 213 -10.80 17.34 -1.77
CA PHE A 213 -10.20 18.27 -2.74
C PHE A 213 -8.66 18.31 -2.73
N PRO A 214 -7.96 18.39 -1.57
CA PRO A 214 -6.50 18.38 -1.54
C PRO A 214 -5.92 17.06 -2.11
N MET A 215 -6.57 15.93 -1.84
CA MET A 215 -6.15 14.62 -2.34
C MET A 215 -6.41 14.49 -3.84
N ALA A 216 -7.54 14.97 -4.34
CA ALA A 216 -7.85 15.00 -5.76
C ALA A 216 -6.85 15.87 -6.55
N LYS A 217 -6.36 16.95 -5.94
CA LYS A 217 -5.30 17.78 -6.51
C LYS A 217 -3.98 17.00 -6.60
N ARG A 218 -3.54 16.34 -5.52
CA ARG A 218 -2.35 15.47 -5.49
C ARG A 218 -2.46 14.35 -6.52
N LEU A 219 -3.63 13.68 -6.62
CA LEU A 219 -3.91 12.65 -7.63
C LEU A 219 -3.68 13.20 -9.05
N ALA A 220 -4.24 14.38 -9.33
CA ALA A 220 -4.13 15.02 -10.62
C ALA A 220 -2.68 15.44 -10.96
N GLU A 221 -1.92 15.92 -9.97
CA GLU A 221 -0.51 16.30 -10.12
C GLU A 221 0.43 15.10 -10.32
N ALA A 222 0.09 13.92 -9.79
CA ALA A 222 0.85 12.69 -9.95
C ALA A 222 0.67 12.01 -11.32
N LEU A 223 -0.18 12.54 -12.20
CA LEU A 223 -0.57 11.95 -13.47
C LEU A 223 -0.38 12.91 -14.65
N PRO A 224 -0.10 12.41 -15.87
CA PRO A 224 -0.04 13.24 -17.07
C PRO A 224 -1.29 14.12 -17.23
N GLY A 225 -1.12 15.29 -17.82
CA GLY A 225 -2.21 16.25 -17.96
C GLY A 225 -3.40 15.74 -18.76
N ASP A 226 -3.17 14.86 -19.72
CA ASP A 226 -4.19 14.21 -20.56
C ASP A 226 -4.78 12.93 -19.92
N PHE A 227 -4.19 12.42 -18.83
CA PHE A 227 -4.72 11.20 -18.19
C PHE A 227 -6.02 11.49 -17.44
N PRO A 228 -7.10 10.69 -17.67
CA PRO A 228 -8.41 10.91 -17.09
C PRO A 228 -8.44 10.72 -15.56
N VAL A 229 -8.94 11.73 -14.83
CA VAL A 229 -9.12 11.72 -13.38
C VAL A 229 -10.58 11.99 -13.04
N PHE A 230 -11.12 11.28 -12.06
CA PHE A 230 -12.49 11.45 -11.59
C PHE A 230 -12.61 11.49 -10.06
N VAL A 231 -13.76 11.97 -9.54
CA VAL A 231 -14.07 11.98 -8.12
C VAL A 231 -15.53 11.64 -7.86
N LYS A 232 -15.80 10.91 -6.76
CA LYS A 232 -17.16 10.59 -6.26
C LYS A 232 -17.18 10.76 -4.71
N PRO A 233 -17.21 12.01 -4.18
CA PRO A 233 -17.28 12.26 -2.74
C PRO A 233 -18.60 11.78 -2.11
N ASN A 234 -18.58 11.55 -0.79
CA ASN A 234 -19.79 11.37 0.01
C ASN A 234 -20.54 12.71 0.20
N ALA A 235 -21.81 12.63 0.57
CA ALA A 235 -22.56 13.79 1.06
C ALA A 235 -22.13 14.19 2.49
N GLY A 236 -20.80 14.20 2.75
CA GLY A 236 -20.20 14.41 4.06
C GLY A 236 -20.20 13.15 4.93
N LEU A 237 -20.30 13.32 6.23
CA LEU A 237 -20.33 12.22 7.19
C LEU A 237 -21.78 11.81 7.54
N PRO A 238 -21.99 10.53 7.90
CA PRO A 238 -23.28 10.10 8.42
C PRO A 238 -23.63 10.87 9.71
N ARG A 239 -24.87 11.31 9.84
CA ARG A 239 -25.34 11.96 11.06
C ARG A 239 -25.46 10.95 12.20
N ALA A 240 -25.11 11.37 13.40
CA ALA A 240 -25.17 10.51 14.59
C ALA A 240 -26.58 10.00 14.94
N ASP A 241 -27.62 10.67 14.48
CA ASP A 241 -29.03 10.28 14.69
C ASP A 241 -29.56 9.30 13.61
N GLY A 242 -28.70 8.92 12.63
CA GLY A 242 -29.10 8.03 11.53
C GLY A 242 -30.03 8.68 10.49
N SER A 243 -30.27 10.01 10.57
CA SER A 243 -31.19 10.73 9.68
C SER A 243 -30.60 11.01 8.27
N GLY A 244 -29.45 10.42 7.93
CA GLY A 244 -28.78 10.59 6.65
C GLY A 244 -27.39 11.22 6.80
N TYR A 245 -27.00 12.06 5.85
CA TYR A 245 -25.69 12.69 5.77
C TYR A 245 -25.78 14.20 6.07
N ASP A 246 -24.67 14.82 6.45
CA ASP A 246 -24.64 16.20 6.95
C ASP A 246 -24.59 17.26 5.85
N ILE A 247 -24.21 16.92 4.62
CA ILE A 247 -24.10 17.85 3.47
C ILE A 247 -25.37 17.79 2.62
N THR A 248 -25.96 18.98 2.37
CA THR A 248 -27.11 19.12 1.46
C THR A 248 -26.68 19.16 -0.01
N PRO A 249 -27.59 18.89 -0.99
CA PRO A 249 -27.26 18.99 -2.41
C PRO A 249 -26.67 20.34 -2.82
N GLN A 250 -27.17 21.47 -2.25
CA GLN A 250 -26.71 22.82 -2.52
C GLN A 250 -25.28 23.05 -2.00
N LEU A 251 -25.01 22.64 -0.77
CA LEU A 251 -23.67 22.75 -0.17
C LEU A 251 -22.67 21.88 -0.92
N PHE A 252 -23.04 20.64 -1.25
CA PHE A 252 -22.24 19.74 -2.05
C PHE A 252 -21.85 20.35 -3.40
N ALA A 253 -22.82 20.89 -4.15
CA ALA A 253 -22.56 21.55 -5.43
C ALA A 253 -21.67 22.80 -5.27
N MET A 254 -21.79 23.54 -4.17
CA MET A 254 -20.93 24.67 -3.86
C MET A 254 -19.47 24.23 -3.60
N GLU A 255 -19.29 23.19 -2.80
CA GLU A 255 -17.95 22.64 -2.46
C GLU A 255 -17.30 21.93 -3.66
N MET A 256 -18.07 21.45 -4.62
CA MET A 256 -17.56 20.87 -5.87
C MET A 256 -17.09 21.92 -6.90
N LYS A 257 -17.38 23.21 -6.74
CA LYS A 257 -16.95 24.26 -7.70
C LYS A 257 -15.44 24.34 -7.88
N PRO A 258 -14.56 24.26 -6.83
CA PRO A 258 -13.11 24.28 -7.00
C PRO A 258 -12.56 23.16 -7.88
N TYR A 259 -13.26 22.02 -7.95
CA TYR A 259 -12.86 20.88 -8.78
C TYR A 259 -12.86 21.17 -10.29
N ARG A 260 -13.54 22.23 -10.74
CA ARG A 260 -13.49 22.69 -12.15
C ARG A 260 -12.06 23.03 -12.58
N ASP A 261 -11.24 23.53 -11.65
CA ASP A 261 -9.85 23.90 -11.93
C ASP A 261 -8.97 22.67 -12.14
N LEU A 262 -9.37 21.52 -11.59
CA LEU A 262 -8.69 20.23 -11.79
C LEU A 262 -8.97 19.63 -13.18
N LYS A 263 -9.89 20.19 -13.97
CA LYS A 263 -10.24 19.71 -15.33
C LYS A 263 -10.52 18.21 -15.35
N LEU A 264 -11.36 17.75 -14.42
CA LEU A 264 -11.69 16.35 -14.25
C LEU A 264 -12.32 15.75 -15.52
N PHE A 265 -12.00 14.49 -15.78
CA PHE A 265 -12.68 13.65 -16.76
C PHE A 265 -14.14 13.40 -16.37
N ALA A 266 -14.36 13.03 -15.10
CA ALA A 266 -15.70 12.78 -14.60
C ALA A 266 -15.86 13.20 -13.12
N ALA A 267 -17.10 13.49 -12.72
CA ALA A 267 -17.47 13.82 -11.34
C ALA A 267 -18.83 13.20 -11.01
N GLY A 268 -18.98 12.72 -9.77
CA GLY A 268 -20.22 12.12 -9.29
C GLY A 268 -20.36 12.24 -7.78
N GLY A 269 -21.15 11.36 -7.21
CA GLY A 269 -21.31 11.20 -5.77
C GLY A 269 -21.16 9.75 -5.32
N CYS A 270 -20.99 9.54 -4.03
CA CYS A 270 -20.97 8.23 -3.41
C CYS A 270 -22.01 8.17 -2.28
N CYS A 271 -21.70 7.64 -1.13
CA CYS A 271 -22.65 7.50 -0.03
C CYS A 271 -23.34 8.81 0.36
N GLY A 272 -24.63 8.75 0.67
CA GLY A 272 -25.47 9.90 1.02
C GLY A 272 -25.95 10.73 -0.17
N THR A 273 -25.39 10.57 -1.37
CA THR A 273 -25.83 11.34 -2.54
C THR A 273 -27.04 10.70 -3.26
N THR A 274 -27.91 11.53 -3.81
CA THR A 274 -29.14 11.15 -4.50
C THR A 274 -29.17 11.82 -5.89
N PRO A 275 -30.13 11.51 -6.77
CA PRO A 275 -30.29 12.18 -8.05
C PRO A 275 -30.32 13.71 -7.98
N ASP A 276 -30.78 14.30 -6.87
CA ASP A 276 -30.81 15.76 -6.68
C ASP A 276 -29.39 16.35 -6.59
N PHE A 277 -28.44 15.63 -5.99
CA PHE A 277 -27.03 16.02 -5.98
C PHE A 277 -26.44 16.04 -7.38
N ILE A 278 -26.69 14.98 -8.15
CA ILE A 278 -26.18 14.85 -9.52
C ILE A 278 -26.80 15.94 -10.43
N LYS A 279 -28.07 16.24 -10.28
CA LYS A 279 -28.72 17.31 -11.02
C LYS A 279 -28.06 18.67 -10.79
N LEU A 280 -27.63 18.98 -9.55
CA LEU A 280 -26.93 20.22 -9.26
C LEU A 280 -25.49 20.18 -9.79
N LEU A 281 -24.80 19.01 -9.72
CA LEU A 281 -23.48 18.83 -10.32
C LEU A 281 -23.50 19.07 -11.84
N ASN A 282 -24.56 18.71 -12.52
CA ASN A 282 -24.71 19.01 -13.94
C ASN A 282 -24.57 20.52 -14.21
N GLY A 283 -25.16 21.35 -13.38
CA GLY A 283 -24.98 22.82 -13.46
C GLY A 283 -23.56 23.28 -13.14
N VAL A 284 -22.80 22.55 -12.27
CA VAL A 284 -21.42 22.88 -11.95
C VAL A 284 -20.46 22.56 -13.08
N PHE A 285 -20.65 21.44 -13.79
CA PHE A 285 -19.68 20.90 -14.75
C PHE A 285 -20.11 20.99 -16.22
N ALA A 286 -21.30 21.52 -16.52
CA ALA A 286 -21.89 21.54 -17.88
C ALA A 286 -20.96 22.12 -18.97
N ASP A 287 -20.16 23.13 -18.64
CA ASP A 287 -19.22 23.81 -19.52
C ASP A 287 -17.74 23.54 -19.18
N CYS A 288 -17.47 22.58 -18.29
CA CYS A 288 -16.12 22.25 -17.87
C CYS A 288 -15.49 21.26 -18.85
N LYS A 289 -14.42 21.68 -19.52
CA LYS A 289 -13.64 20.81 -20.42
C LYS A 289 -12.65 20.00 -19.63
N PRO A 290 -12.59 18.66 -19.83
CA PRO A 290 -11.58 17.81 -19.21
C PRO A 290 -10.20 18.04 -19.85
N GLY A 291 -9.17 17.57 -19.14
CA GLY A 291 -7.80 17.64 -19.62
C GLY A 291 -7.04 18.85 -19.06
N ARG A 292 -5.99 18.56 -18.32
CA ARG A 292 -5.05 19.51 -17.73
C ARG A 292 -3.96 19.87 -18.75
N PRO A 293 -3.24 20.98 -18.60
CA PRO A 293 -2.04 21.24 -19.40
C PRO A 293 -1.02 20.10 -19.29
N ALA A 294 -0.42 19.75 -20.41
CA ALA A 294 0.68 18.79 -20.43
C ALA A 294 1.84 19.33 -19.57
N HIS A 295 2.42 18.48 -18.76
CA HIS A 295 3.61 18.76 -17.98
C HIS A 295 4.57 17.55 -18.05
N ALA A 296 5.85 17.81 -17.86
CA ALA A 296 6.84 16.74 -17.83
C ALA A 296 6.63 15.88 -16.57
N MET A 297 6.44 14.58 -16.78
CA MET A 297 6.32 13.66 -15.67
C MET A 297 7.68 13.41 -15.03
N PRO A 298 7.79 13.47 -13.70
CA PRO A 298 8.99 13.00 -13.03
C PRO A 298 9.12 11.49 -13.21
N SER A 299 10.36 10.99 -13.18
CA SER A 299 10.60 9.57 -12.99
C SER A 299 10.30 9.20 -11.55
N VAL A 300 9.44 8.21 -11.33
CA VAL A 300 8.98 7.83 -10.00
C VAL A 300 8.93 6.33 -9.82
N LEU A 301 9.23 5.90 -8.59
CA LEU A 301 9.13 4.53 -8.12
C LEU A 301 8.30 4.52 -6.85
N CYS A 302 7.55 3.47 -6.59
CA CYS A 302 6.79 3.41 -5.36
C CYS A 302 6.55 1.98 -4.85
N SER A 303 6.43 1.87 -3.54
CA SER A 303 5.63 0.89 -2.83
C SER A 303 4.27 1.51 -2.51
N PRO A 304 3.35 0.84 -1.81
CA PRO A 304 2.13 1.49 -1.34
C PRO A 304 2.39 2.71 -0.46
N MET A 305 3.38 2.61 0.43
CA MET A 305 3.64 3.57 1.51
C MET A 305 4.66 4.64 1.16
N ASP A 306 5.63 4.33 0.30
CA ASP A 306 6.72 5.22 -0.10
C ASP A 306 6.65 5.55 -1.60
N PHE A 307 6.79 6.85 -1.89
CA PHE A 307 6.81 7.40 -3.24
C PHE A 307 8.13 8.13 -3.46
N VAL A 308 8.99 7.54 -4.27
CA VAL A 308 10.35 8.04 -4.55
C VAL A 308 10.37 8.76 -5.90
N THR A 309 10.58 10.06 -5.88
CA THR A 309 10.86 10.84 -7.09
C THR A 309 12.36 10.79 -7.38
N VAL A 310 12.71 10.36 -8.58
CA VAL A 310 14.10 10.33 -9.04
C VAL A 310 14.49 11.73 -9.55
N ASP A 311 14.75 12.61 -8.58
CA ASP A 311 15.21 13.98 -8.81
C ASP A 311 16.48 14.24 -7.98
N GLY A 312 17.61 13.87 -8.54
CA GLY A 312 18.91 13.86 -7.88
C GLY A 312 19.46 12.44 -7.80
N ILE A 313 20.37 12.22 -6.86
CA ILE A 313 20.98 10.90 -6.68
C ILE A 313 20.10 10.05 -5.80
N THR A 314 19.59 8.96 -6.38
CA THR A 314 18.82 7.93 -5.67
C THR A 314 19.74 6.76 -5.37
N VAL A 315 19.85 6.39 -4.09
CA VAL A 315 20.68 5.25 -3.65
C VAL A 315 19.91 3.96 -3.75
N VAL A 316 20.41 3.02 -4.56
CA VAL A 316 19.90 1.66 -4.70
C VAL A 316 20.79 0.71 -3.91
N GLY A 317 20.21 0.05 -2.90
CA GLY A 317 20.96 -0.83 -2.00
C GLY A 317 21.30 -2.18 -2.66
N GLU A 318 22.59 -2.55 -2.75
CA GLU A 318 23.13 -3.72 -3.47
C GLU A 318 23.29 -5.00 -2.64
N ARG A 319 22.81 -5.05 -1.38
CA ARG A 319 23.18 -6.14 -0.48
C ARG A 319 22.38 -7.43 -0.67
N ILE A 320 21.16 -7.34 -1.18
CA ILE A 320 20.30 -8.50 -1.50
C ILE A 320 20.69 -9.04 -2.87
N ASN A 321 21.89 -9.58 -2.97
CA ASN A 321 22.46 -10.11 -4.20
C ASN A 321 23.50 -11.17 -3.86
N PRO A 322 23.43 -12.41 -4.41
CA PRO A 322 24.33 -13.51 -4.10
C PRO A 322 25.73 -13.37 -4.67
N THR A 323 25.98 -12.45 -5.60
CA THR A 323 27.27 -12.30 -6.31
C THR A 323 28.41 -12.00 -5.33
N GLY A 324 29.34 -12.93 -5.20
CA GLY A 324 30.50 -12.82 -4.32
C GLY A 324 30.20 -12.94 -2.82
N LYS A 325 28.95 -13.25 -2.41
CA LYS A 325 28.53 -13.30 -1.01
C LYS A 325 28.12 -14.72 -0.61
N LYS A 326 29.05 -15.52 -0.12
CA LYS A 326 28.85 -16.94 0.24
C LYS A 326 27.71 -17.15 1.25
N ARG A 327 27.63 -16.29 2.29
CA ARG A 327 26.57 -16.39 3.31
C ARG A 327 25.19 -16.13 2.70
N PHE A 328 25.06 -15.16 1.79
CA PHE A 328 23.80 -14.87 1.11
C PHE A 328 23.38 -16.02 0.18
N GLN A 329 24.32 -16.61 -0.57
CA GLN A 329 24.07 -17.81 -1.39
C GLN A 329 23.59 -19.00 -0.52
N GLN A 330 24.16 -19.17 0.66
CA GLN A 330 23.73 -20.18 1.62
C GLN A 330 22.32 -19.90 2.12
N ALA A 331 22.01 -18.66 2.49
CA ALA A 331 20.69 -18.25 2.94
C ALA A 331 19.60 -18.57 1.89
N LEU A 332 19.87 -18.28 0.60
CA LEU A 332 18.94 -18.62 -0.49
C LEU A 332 18.69 -20.13 -0.61
N ARG A 333 19.74 -20.96 -0.50
CA ARG A 333 19.61 -22.42 -0.61
C ARG A 333 18.89 -23.06 0.59
N GLU A 334 19.09 -22.50 1.77
CA GLU A 334 18.50 -22.98 3.03
C GLU A 334 17.12 -22.37 3.31
N GLY A 335 16.69 -21.38 2.53
CA GLY A 335 15.46 -20.64 2.77
C GLY A 335 15.52 -19.75 4.02
N ASP A 336 16.73 -19.29 4.40
CA ASP A 336 16.94 -18.42 5.55
C ASP A 336 16.44 -16.99 5.25
N MET A 337 15.11 -16.84 5.27
CA MET A 337 14.43 -15.58 4.99
C MET A 337 14.82 -14.49 6.00
N ASN A 338 15.08 -14.84 7.27
CA ASN A 338 15.46 -13.86 8.29
C ASN A 338 16.73 -13.10 7.91
N TYR A 339 17.77 -13.81 7.45
CA TYR A 339 19.00 -13.17 7.03
C TYR A 339 18.78 -12.23 5.83
N ILE A 340 17.89 -12.60 4.90
CA ILE A 340 17.53 -11.75 3.74
C ILE A 340 16.82 -10.47 4.20
N LEU A 341 15.87 -10.60 5.11
CA LEU A 341 15.12 -9.46 5.68
C LEU A 341 16.02 -8.53 6.51
N GLU A 342 16.97 -9.07 7.28
CA GLU A 342 17.99 -8.28 7.99
C GLU A 342 18.81 -7.42 7.02
N GLN A 343 19.20 -7.97 5.85
CA GLN A 343 19.91 -7.18 4.83
C GLN A 343 19.06 -6.03 4.31
N ALA A 344 17.75 -6.23 4.12
CA ALA A 344 16.84 -5.19 3.66
C ALA A 344 16.69 -4.07 4.70
N VAL A 345 16.41 -4.42 5.95
CA VAL A 345 16.23 -3.47 7.05
C VAL A 345 17.51 -2.66 7.27
N SER A 346 18.68 -3.33 7.30
CA SER A 346 19.99 -2.66 7.47
C SER A 346 20.27 -1.64 6.36
N GLN A 347 19.93 -1.94 5.10
CA GLN A 347 20.12 -1.01 4.00
C GLN A 347 19.15 0.17 4.05
N SER A 348 17.89 -0.07 4.45
CA SER A 348 16.90 0.98 4.67
C SER A 348 17.37 1.97 5.74
N GLU A 349 17.85 1.48 6.87
CA GLU A 349 18.41 2.29 7.96
C GLU A 349 19.69 3.04 7.56
N ALA A 350 20.51 2.44 6.70
CA ALA A 350 21.71 3.10 6.16
C ALA A 350 21.40 4.22 5.15
N GLY A 351 20.14 4.33 4.67
CA GLY A 351 19.69 5.41 3.79
C GLY A 351 19.55 5.01 2.32
N ALA A 352 19.37 3.71 2.01
CA ALA A 352 18.88 3.29 0.70
C ALA A 352 17.47 3.87 0.46
N GLN A 353 17.17 4.20 -0.78
CA GLN A 353 15.87 4.68 -1.23
C GLN A 353 15.14 3.64 -2.09
N VAL A 354 15.87 2.69 -2.67
CA VAL A 354 15.39 1.55 -3.44
C VAL A 354 16.25 0.34 -3.04
N LEU A 355 15.71 -0.87 -3.07
CA LEU A 355 16.48 -2.10 -2.82
C LEU A 355 16.58 -2.93 -4.11
N ASP A 356 17.82 -3.24 -4.52
CA ASP A 356 18.10 -4.22 -5.57
C ASP A 356 17.94 -5.63 -5.02
N VAL A 357 17.14 -6.46 -5.69
CA VAL A 357 16.77 -7.81 -5.26
C VAL A 357 17.14 -8.82 -6.34
N ASN A 358 18.23 -9.53 -6.12
CA ASN A 358 18.71 -10.63 -6.94
C ASN A 358 18.77 -11.92 -6.10
N VAL A 359 18.13 -12.98 -6.58
CA VAL A 359 18.09 -14.29 -5.92
C VAL A 359 18.69 -15.42 -6.78
N GLY A 360 19.33 -15.06 -7.90
CA GLY A 360 19.93 -15.98 -8.85
C GLY A 360 21.17 -16.64 -8.28
N ALA A 361 21.04 -17.87 -7.75
CA ALA A 361 22.16 -18.65 -7.24
C ALA A 361 22.08 -20.10 -7.75
N PRO A 362 23.23 -20.76 -7.99
CA PRO A 362 23.23 -22.15 -8.43
C PRO A 362 22.50 -23.07 -7.45
N GLY A 363 21.56 -23.88 -7.96
CA GLY A 363 20.77 -24.82 -7.18
C GLY A 363 19.53 -24.22 -6.48
N VAL A 364 19.16 -22.99 -6.84
CA VAL A 364 17.95 -22.27 -6.35
C VAL A 364 16.91 -22.25 -7.47
N ASP A 365 15.64 -22.50 -7.15
CA ASP A 365 14.50 -22.21 -8.04
C ASP A 365 14.22 -20.71 -8.00
N GLU A 366 14.91 -19.98 -8.91
CA GLU A 366 14.91 -18.54 -8.91
C GLU A 366 13.51 -17.92 -9.03
N PRO A 367 12.60 -18.37 -9.92
CA PRO A 367 11.24 -17.85 -9.98
C PRO A 367 10.46 -18.00 -8.67
N ALA A 368 10.50 -19.15 -8.04
CA ALA A 368 9.79 -19.41 -6.79
C ALA A 368 10.39 -18.60 -5.62
N VAL A 369 11.71 -18.51 -5.53
CA VAL A 369 12.39 -17.74 -4.49
C VAL A 369 12.21 -16.23 -4.69
N MET A 370 12.20 -15.72 -5.94
CA MET A 370 11.91 -14.30 -6.24
C MET A 370 10.52 -13.93 -5.71
N GLU A 371 9.50 -14.72 -5.98
CA GLU A 371 8.14 -14.49 -5.46
C GLU A 371 8.13 -14.44 -3.93
N GLN A 372 8.76 -15.42 -3.26
CA GLN A 372 8.80 -15.50 -1.81
C GLN A 372 9.53 -14.31 -1.18
N VAL A 373 10.70 -13.94 -1.72
CA VAL A 373 11.52 -12.83 -1.23
C VAL A 373 10.80 -11.50 -1.42
N VAL A 374 10.18 -11.26 -2.59
CA VAL A 374 9.42 -10.03 -2.84
C VAL A 374 8.24 -9.90 -1.88
N LYS A 375 7.47 -10.97 -1.63
CA LYS A 375 6.39 -10.97 -0.63
C LYS A 375 6.91 -10.65 0.76
N ALA A 376 8.01 -11.29 1.18
CA ALA A 376 8.58 -11.11 2.51
C ALA A 376 9.16 -9.69 2.71
N LEU A 377 9.87 -9.15 1.72
CA LEU A 377 10.45 -7.81 1.79
C LEU A 377 9.38 -6.72 1.98
N GLN A 378 8.29 -6.80 1.23
CA GLN A 378 7.19 -5.84 1.32
C GLN A 378 6.49 -5.80 2.68
N SER A 379 6.67 -6.83 3.50
CA SER A 379 6.08 -6.88 4.83
C SER A 379 6.94 -6.16 5.89
N VAL A 380 8.24 -5.98 5.65
CA VAL A 380 9.18 -5.40 6.64
C VAL A 380 9.78 -4.05 6.22
N VAL A 381 9.87 -3.78 4.90
CA VAL A 381 10.37 -2.48 4.38
C VAL A 381 9.36 -1.82 3.48
N SER A 382 9.30 -0.49 3.54
CA SER A 382 8.42 0.31 2.68
C SER A 382 9.09 0.78 1.38
N LEU A 383 10.39 0.54 1.20
CA LEU A 383 11.15 1.01 0.04
C LEU A 383 10.70 0.32 -1.25
N PRO A 384 10.68 1.03 -2.39
CA PRO A 384 10.52 0.43 -3.70
C PRO A 384 11.61 -0.61 -4.00
N LEU A 385 11.27 -1.62 -4.81
CA LEU A 385 12.19 -2.69 -5.19
C LEU A 385 12.64 -2.56 -6.66
N GLN A 386 13.89 -2.93 -6.90
CA GLN A 386 14.44 -3.24 -8.20
C GLN A 386 14.57 -4.75 -8.29
N LEU A 387 13.86 -5.38 -9.23
CA LEU A 387 13.90 -6.83 -9.44
C LEU A 387 15.00 -7.15 -10.45
N ASP A 388 16.04 -7.84 -9.99
CA ASP A 388 17.24 -8.12 -10.76
C ASP A 388 17.32 -9.61 -11.10
N SER A 389 17.12 -9.92 -12.37
CA SER A 389 17.27 -11.28 -12.92
C SER A 389 17.50 -11.27 -14.43
N SER A 390 18.26 -12.25 -14.91
CA SER A 390 18.37 -12.57 -16.34
C SER A 390 17.25 -13.48 -16.85
N HIS A 391 16.42 -14.04 -15.95
CA HIS A 391 15.33 -14.95 -16.29
C HIS A 391 13.99 -14.23 -16.27
N ALA A 392 13.33 -14.14 -17.43
CA ALA A 392 12.03 -13.48 -17.55
C ALA A 392 10.96 -14.06 -16.63
N ASP A 393 10.98 -15.39 -16.41
CA ASP A 393 10.03 -16.08 -15.53
C ASP A 393 10.21 -15.65 -14.05
N ALA A 394 11.45 -15.43 -13.61
CA ALA A 394 11.73 -14.92 -12.26
C ALA A 394 11.26 -13.46 -12.12
N LEU A 395 11.50 -12.63 -13.16
CA LEU A 395 10.99 -11.26 -13.20
C LEU A 395 9.46 -11.23 -13.18
N GLU A 396 8.78 -12.07 -13.98
CA GLU A 396 7.31 -12.10 -14.00
C GLU A 396 6.73 -12.51 -12.66
N ARG A 397 7.29 -13.55 -12.00
CA ARG A 397 6.84 -13.97 -10.66
C ARG A 397 7.00 -12.87 -9.63
N GLY A 398 8.13 -12.16 -9.63
CA GLY A 398 8.35 -11.03 -8.74
C GLY A 398 7.41 -9.86 -9.04
N LEU A 399 7.25 -9.48 -10.31
CA LEU A 399 6.37 -8.40 -10.75
C LEU A 399 4.90 -8.68 -10.39
N ARG A 400 4.46 -9.95 -10.50
CA ARG A 400 3.08 -10.33 -10.22
C ARG A 400 2.68 -10.03 -8.77
N VAL A 401 3.59 -10.27 -7.83
CA VAL A 401 3.32 -10.08 -6.40
C VAL A 401 3.85 -8.78 -5.82
N TYR A 402 4.57 -7.98 -6.59
CA TYR A 402 5.05 -6.68 -6.13
C TYR A 402 3.92 -5.65 -6.10
N ASN A 403 3.71 -4.99 -4.98
CA ASN A 403 2.66 -3.98 -4.79
C ASN A 403 3.25 -2.57 -4.96
N GLY A 404 3.03 -1.95 -6.09
CA GLY A 404 3.59 -0.64 -6.43
C GLY A 404 4.19 -0.59 -7.85
N LYS A 405 5.11 0.37 -8.06
CA LYS A 405 5.84 0.55 -9.31
C LYS A 405 7.32 0.23 -9.11
N PRO A 406 7.78 -0.98 -9.48
CA PRO A 406 9.17 -1.43 -9.35
C PRO A 406 10.04 -1.01 -10.53
N ILE A 407 11.35 -1.31 -10.44
CA ILE A 407 12.26 -1.36 -11.59
C ILE A 407 12.52 -2.82 -11.96
N VAL A 408 12.57 -3.11 -13.25
CA VAL A 408 13.08 -4.37 -13.80
C VAL A 408 14.54 -4.17 -14.21
N ASN A 409 15.43 -4.98 -13.66
CA ASN A 409 16.84 -5.04 -13.98
C ASN A 409 17.13 -6.45 -14.53
N SER A 410 17.26 -6.71 -15.87
CA SER A 410 17.37 -5.72 -16.89
C SER A 410 16.99 -6.27 -18.28
N VAL A 411 16.94 -5.39 -19.26
CA VAL A 411 17.00 -5.74 -20.68
C VAL A 411 18.37 -5.32 -21.23
N ASN A 412 18.72 -5.82 -22.43
CA ASN A 412 19.93 -5.42 -23.15
C ASN A 412 19.63 -5.17 -24.64
N GLY A 413 20.65 -4.95 -25.49
CA GLY A 413 20.47 -4.69 -26.90
C GLY A 413 20.10 -5.92 -27.74
N GLU A 414 19.95 -7.10 -27.17
CA GLU A 414 19.55 -8.31 -27.89
C GLU A 414 18.03 -8.33 -28.12
N THR A 415 17.62 -8.55 -29.37
CA THR A 415 16.21 -8.51 -29.76
C THR A 415 15.36 -9.49 -28.96
N GLU A 416 15.84 -10.72 -28.74
CA GLU A 416 15.11 -11.75 -28.00
C GLU A 416 14.83 -11.33 -26.56
N VAL A 417 15.78 -10.68 -25.88
CA VAL A 417 15.62 -10.18 -24.52
C VAL A 417 14.60 -9.04 -24.47
N LEU A 418 14.69 -8.10 -25.42
CA LEU A 418 13.75 -6.96 -25.52
C LEU A 418 12.32 -7.45 -25.73
N GLU A 419 12.10 -8.36 -26.69
CA GLU A 419 10.76 -8.88 -27.01
C GLU A 419 10.15 -9.73 -25.88
N ARG A 420 10.98 -10.32 -25.01
CA ARG A 420 10.51 -11.15 -23.90
C ARG A 420 10.24 -10.34 -22.63
N VAL A 421 11.06 -9.35 -22.29
CA VAL A 421 10.99 -8.65 -21.00
C VAL A 421 10.20 -7.33 -21.08
N LEU A 422 10.29 -6.56 -22.18
CA LEU A 422 9.56 -5.28 -22.29
C LEU A 422 8.03 -5.44 -22.20
N PRO A 423 7.40 -6.49 -22.78
CA PRO A 423 5.97 -6.74 -22.57
C PRO A 423 5.61 -6.96 -21.09
N LEU A 424 6.49 -7.60 -20.30
CA LEU A 424 6.28 -7.77 -18.84
C LEU A 424 6.34 -6.41 -18.14
N CYS A 425 7.33 -5.57 -18.44
CA CYS A 425 7.41 -4.22 -17.89
C CYS A 425 6.13 -3.44 -18.18
N LYS A 426 5.61 -3.53 -19.40
CA LYS A 426 4.36 -2.87 -19.80
C LYS A 426 3.14 -3.44 -19.07
N LYS A 427 3.03 -4.78 -18.98
CA LYS A 427 1.92 -5.47 -18.31
C LYS A 427 1.78 -5.05 -16.83
N TYR A 428 2.91 -4.95 -16.14
CA TYR A 428 2.95 -4.67 -14.70
C TYR A 428 3.24 -3.20 -14.34
N GLY A 429 3.40 -2.33 -15.36
CA GLY A 429 3.66 -0.90 -15.16
C GLY A 429 5.01 -0.59 -14.54
N ALA A 430 6.01 -1.47 -14.73
CA ALA A 430 7.34 -1.32 -14.18
C ALA A 430 8.22 -0.37 -15.01
N ALA A 431 9.14 0.32 -14.37
CA ALA A 431 10.28 0.95 -15.02
C ALA A 431 11.31 -0.11 -15.42
N VAL A 432 12.21 0.21 -16.35
CA VAL A 432 13.16 -0.76 -16.89
C VAL A 432 14.59 -0.22 -16.97
N VAL A 433 15.55 -1.05 -16.58
CA VAL A 433 16.98 -0.83 -16.82
C VAL A 433 17.38 -1.44 -18.15
N GLY A 434 17.97 -0.64 -19.03
CA GLY A 434 18.58 -1.09 -20.28
C GLY A 434 20.10 -1.07 -20.18
N LEU A 435 20.73 -2.24 -20.32
CA LEU A 435 22.18 -2.39 -20.35
C LEU A 435 22.72 -2.01 -21.73
N ALA A 436 23.77 -1.21 -21.79
CA ALA A 436 24.48 -0.85 -23.02
C ALA A 436 25.41 -1.99 -23.49
N ILE A 437 24.83 -3.19 -23.65
CA ILE A 437 25.49 -4.42 -24.12
C ILE A 437 24.57 -5.13 -25.12
N ASP A 438 25.15 -5.81 -26.07
CA ASP A 438 24.45 -6.67 -27.04
C ASP A 438 25.22 -7.98 -27.27
N GLU A 439 24.84 -8.75 -28.29
CA GLU A 439 25.48 -10.02 -28.68
C GLU A 439 26.99 -9.94 -28.93
N ARG A 440 27.51 -8.73 -29.16
CA ARG A 440 28.96 -8.48 -29.33
C ARG A 440 29.69 -8.24 -28.01
N GLY A 441 28.97 -8.26 -26.89
CA GLY A 441 29.50 -7.94 -25.59
C GLY A 441 29.55 -6.43 -25.30
N ILE A 442 30.25 -6.05 -24.21
CA ILE A 442 30.39 -4.65 -23.79
C ILE A 442 31.37 -3.95 -24.72
N GLN A 443 30.91 -2.89 -25.38
CA GLN A 443 31.71 -2.14 -26.35
C GLN A 443 32.72 -1.20 -25.65
N PRO A 444 33.93 -1.03 -26.17
CA PRO A 444 34.98 -0.22 -25.53
C PRO A 444 34.74 1.29 -25.62
N SER A 445 34.05 1.78 -26.66
CA SER A 445 33.87 3.22 -26.88
C SER A 445 32.52 3.73 -26.36
N ALA A 446 32.46 4.98 -25.93
CA ALA A 446 31.24 5.67 -25.53
C ALA A 446 30.19 5.73 -26.65
N ASP A 447 30.64 5.97 -27.91
CA ASP A 447 29.76 6.00 -29.09
C ASP A 447 29.03 4.66 -29.29
N ALA A 448 29.79 3.55 -29.25
CA ALA A 448 29.20 2.23 -29.48
C ALA A 448 28.24 1.82 -28.36
N ARG A 449 28.53 2.17 -27.11
CA ARG A 449 27.58 1.97 -25.97
C ARG A 449 26.34 2.83 -26.13
N PHE A 450 26.48 4.07 -26.54
CA PHE A 450 25.37 4.97 -26.81
C PHE A 450 24.41 4.44 -27.89
N GLU A 451 24.94 3.89 -28.99
CA GLU A 451 24.10 3.33 -30.05
C GLU A 451 23.30 2.11 -29.57
N ILE A 452 23.87 1.26 -28.70
CA ILE A 452 23.13 0.17 -28.07
C ILE A 452 22.06 0.73 -27.15
N ALA A 453 22.41 1.70 -26.29
CA ALA A 453 21.46 2.36 -25.39
C ALA A 453 20.27 2.98 -26.15
N LYS A 454 20.55 3.64 -27.29
CA LYS A 454 19.51 4.20 -28.15
C LYS A 454 18.57 3.12 -28.68
N ARG A 455 19.10 1.98 -29.15
CA ARG A 455 18.26 0.85 -29.59
C ARG A 455 17.33 0.35 -28.50
N VAL A 456 17.84 0.20 -27.27
CA VAL A 456 17.03 -0.21 -26.10
C VAL A 456 15.93 0.82 -25.81
N VAL A 457 16.27 2.12 -25.82
CA VAL A 457 15.30 3.20 -25.60
C VAL A 457 14.21 3.19 -26.67
N ASP A 458 14.59 3.09 -27.95
CA ASP A 458 13.64 3.06 -29.06
C ASP A 458 12.70 1.85 -28.97
N ALA A 459 13.22 0.67 -28.61
CA ALA A 459 12.42 -0.53 -28.37
C ALA A 459 11.45 -0.37 -27.18
N ALA A 460 11.91 0.17 -26.04
CA ALA A 460 11.07 0.40 -24.87
C ALA A 460 9.92 1.38 -25.18
N LEU A 461 10.20 2.48 -25.90
CA LEU A 461 9.19 3.42 -26.35
C LEU A 461 8.17 2.77 -27.30
N ALA A 462 8.64 1.89 -28.22
CA ALA A 462 7.74 1.15 -29.12
C ALA A 462 6.80 0.21 -28.38
N HIS A 463 7.21 -0.36 -27.25
CA HIS A 463 6.35 -1.15 -26.36
C HIS A 463 5.45 -0.28 -25.46
N GLY A 464 5.51 1.05 -25.57
CA GLY A 464 4.68 1.98 -24.81
C GLY A 464 5.14 2.16 -23.36
N ILE A 465 6.43 1.94 -23.06
CA ILE A 465 7.05 2.33 -21.80
C ILE A 465 7.44 3.81 -21.93
N PRO A 466 6.97 4.71 -21.05
CA PRO A 466 7.26 6.12 -21.18
C PRO A 466 8.74 6.43 -20.86
N ARG A 467 9.25 7.51 -21.43
CA ARG A 467 10.69 7.87 -21.36
C ARG A 467 11.19 8.05 -19.91
N GLU A 468 10.34 8.57 -19.05
CA GLU A 468 10.63 8.76 -17.64
C GLU A 468 10.85 7.43 -16.86
N ASP A 469 10.43 6.31 -17.43
CA ASP A 469 10.53 4.97 -16.83
C ASP A 469 11.66 4.12 -17.44
N ILE A 470 12.53 4.73 -18.29
CA ILE A 470 13.67 4.08 -18.91
C ILE A 470 14.95 4.57 -18.22
N TYR A 471 15.73 3.62 -17.71
CA TYR A 471 17.03 3.84 -17.07
C TYR A 471 18.11 3.15 -17.88
N ILE A 472 19.19 3.84 -18.23
CA ILE A 472 20.30 3.24 -18.98
C ILE A 472 21.50 3.02 -18.07
N ASP A 473 21.99 1.77 -18.04
CA ASP A 473 23.28 1.38 -17.45
C ASP A 473 24.34 1.24 -18.55
N CYS A 474 25.30 2.16 -18.54
CA CYS A 474 26.41 2.15 -19.46
C CYS A 474 27.52 1.14 -19.12
N LEU A 475 27.32 0.34 -18.10
CA LEU A 475 28.15 -0.76 -17.58
C LEU A 475 29.51 -0.32 -17.05
N THR A 476 29.66 -0.47 -15.73
CA THR A 476 30.91 -0.21 -15.02
C THR A 476 31.83 -1.41 -15.16
N LEU A 477 32.89 -1.27 -15.90
CA LEU A 477 33.95 -2.26 -16.01
C LEU A 477 35.00 -2.09 -14.90
N THR A 478 35.66 -3.18 -14.53
CA THR A 478 36.66 -3.11 -13.45
C THR A 478 37.93 -2.37 -13.91
N ALA A 479 38.36 -1.37 -13.16
CA ALA A 479 39.57 -0.61 -13.47
C ALA A 479 40.84 -1.48 -13.43
N SER A 480 40.83 -2.61 -12.70
CA SER A 480 41.95 -3.55 -12.67
C SER A 480 42.20 -4.27 -14.01
N ALA A 481 41.15 -4.46 -14.82
CA ALA A 481 41.25 -5.20 -16.08
C ALA A 481 41.15 -4.29 -17.33
N GLN A 482 40.37 -3.21 -17.22
CA GLN A 482 39.98 -2.35 -18.34
C GLN A 482 40.06 -0.87 -17.99
N GLN A 483 41.20 -0.43 -17.45
CA GLN A 483 41.41 0.92 -16.94
C GLN A 483 41.15 1.99 -18.02
N GLN A 484 41.48 1.74 -19.26
CA GLN A 484 41.28 2.65 -20.39
C GLN A 484 39.82 2.92 -20.72
N ASP A 485 38.91 2.02 -20.36
CA ASP A 485 37.49 2.09 -20.72
C ASP A 485 36.63 2.76 -19.64
N VAL A 486 37.23 3.14 -18.53
CA VAL A 486 36.52 3.78 -17.40
C VAL A 486 35.85 5.10 -17.83
N LEU A 487 36.58 5.96 -18.53
CA LEU A 487 36.04 7.23 -19.02
C LEU A 487 34.96 7.04 -20.07
N ALA A 488 35.04 6.00 -20.91
CA ALA A 488 33.99 5.71 -21.88
C ALA A 488 32.65 5.42 -21.23
N THR A 489 32.63 4.82 -20.02
CA THR A 489 31.39 4.66 -19.24
C THR A 489 30.81 6.01 -18.84
N VAL A 490 31.62 6.92 -18.32
CA VAL A 490 31.20 8.24 -17.86
C VAL A 490 30.70 9.11 -19.04
N GLU A 491 31.40 9.06 -20.18
CA GLU A 491 31.03 9.78 -21.41
C GLU A 491 29.72 9.24 -22.01
N ALA A 492 29.58 7.92 -22.11
CA ALA A 492 28.32 7.30 -22.58
C ALA A 492 27.13 7.66 -21.70
N LEU A 493 27.33 7.66 -20.38
CA LEU A 493 26.30 8.05 -19.40
C LEU A 493 25.85 9.50 -19.61
N ALA A 494 26.81 10.43 -19.75
CA ALA A 494 26.49 11.85 -19.99
C ALA A 494 25.69 12.04 -21.29
N ARG A 495 26.01 11.29 -22.34
CA ARG A 495 25.27 11.33 -23.61
C ARG A 495 23.88 10.73 -23.49
N CYS A 496 23.73 9.59 -22.84
CA CYS A 496 22.40 9.02 -22.59
C CYS A 496 21.50 10.01 -21.85
N LYS A 497 22.05 10.71 -20.87
CA LYS A 497 21.31 11.74 -20.11
C LYS A 497 20.91 12.93 -20.98
N THR A 498 21.81 13.46 -21.78
CA THR A 498 21.62 14.73 -22.49
C THR A 498 20.98 14.56 -23.88
N GLU A 499 21.30 13.49 -24.61
CA GLU A 499 20.85 13.28 -25.99
C GLU A 499 19.59 12.40 -26.06
N LEU A 500 19.49 11.33 -25.23
CA LEU A 500 18.28 10.47 -25.19
C LEU A 500 17.24 10.99 -24.21
N GLY A 501 17.64 11.83 -23.23
CA GLY A 501 16.72 12.40 -22.24
C GLY A 501 16.11 11.36 -21.31
N VAL A 502 16.80 10.24 -21.10
CA VAL A 502 16.42 9.16 -20.18
C VAL A 502 17.10 9.32 -18.83
N ARG A 503 16.72 8.48 -17.87
CA ARG A 503 17.45 8.36 -16.60
C ARG A 503 18.64 7.42 -16.74
N THR A 504 19.58 7.54 -15.82
CA THR A 504 20.81 6.74 -15.82
C THR A 504 20.98 6.01 -14.49
N ILE A 505 21.54 4.81 -14.57
CA ILE A 505 21.82 3.95 -13.41
C ILE A 505 23.17 3.29 -13.60
N LEU A 506 23.91 3.03 -12.51
CA LEU A 506 25.18 2.30 -12.57
C LEU A 506 25.37 1.42 -11.33
N GLY A 507 25.91 0.23 -11.55
CA GLY A 507 26.56 -0.60 -10.54
C GLY A 507 27.93 -0.03 -10.17
N VAL A 508 27.98 0.95 -9.26
CA VAL A 508 29.18 1.73 -8.94
C VAL A 508 30.31 0.88 -8.38
N SER A 509 29.99 -0.09 -7.52
CA SER A 509 30.98 -0.90 -6.80
C SER A 509 31.80 -1.81 -7.70
N ASN A 510 31.38 -2.02 -8.95
CA ASN A 510 32.08 -2.86 -9.92
C ASN A 510 33.47 -2.30 -10.30
N ILE A 511 33.62 -0.97 -10.30
CA ILE A 511 34.87 -0.29 -10.71
C ILE A 511 36.10 -0.80 -9.98
N SER A 512 35.96 -1.20 -8.73
CA SER A 512 37.07 -1.52 -7.84
C SER A 512 37.32 -3.02 -7.62
N PHE A 513 36.66 -3.92 -8.35
CA PHE A 513 36.90 -5.35 -8.19
C PHE A 513 38.36 -5.71 -8.44
N GLY A 514 38.92 -6.52 -7.54
CA GLY A 514 40.33 -6.94 -7.59
C GLY A 514 41.35 -5.91 -7.11
N LEU A 515 40.92 -4.72 -6.69
CA LEU A 515 41.79 -3.67 -6.17
C LEU A 515 41.69 -3.50 -4.65
N PRO A 516 42.78 -3.12 -3.95
CA PRO A 516 42.74 -2.84 -2.52
C PRO A 516 42.05 -1.50 -2.22
N CYS A 517 41.62 -1.28 -0.97
CA CYS A 517 41.00 -0.04 -0.49
C CYS A 517 39.84 0.44 -1.39
N ARG A 518 38.97 -0.48 -1.77
CA ARG A 518 37.84 -0.28 -2.68
C ARG A 518 37.01 1.00 -2.42
N PRO A 519 36.76 1.42 -1.15
CA PRO A 519 35.97 2.63 -0.90
C PRO A 519 36.52 3.90 -1.57
N TYR A 520 37.82 4.07 -1.67
CA TYR A 520 38.41 5.27 -2.28
C TYR A 520 38.11 5.34 -3.79
N LEU A 521 38.25 4.22 -4.49
CA LEU A 521 37.91 4.14 -5.92
C LEU A 521 36.41 4.27 -6.17
N ASN A 522 35.62 3.57 -5.37
CA ASN A 522 34.16 3.64 -5.50
C ASN A 522 33.64 5.08 -5.29
N THR A 523 34.12 5.76 -4.24
CA THR A 523 33.70 7.14 -3.93
C THR A 523 34.11 8.13 -5.02
N THR A 524 35.37 7.99 -5.54
CA THR A 524 35.85 8.85 -6.63
C THR A 524 35.06 8.63 -7.90
N PHE A 525 34.85 7.36 -8.31
CA PHE A 525 34.09 7.03 -9.51
C PHE A 525 32.62 7.45 -9.40
N LEU A 526 32.01 7.23 -8.22
CA LEU A 526 30.65 7.71 -7.93
C LEU A 526 30.54 9.23 -8.14
N THR A 527 31.50 9.99 -7.64
CA THR A 527 31.51 11.46 -7.80
C THR A 527 31.64 11.89 -9.26
N MET A 528 32.50 11.21 -10.04
CA MET A 528 32.61 11.43 -11.49
C MET A 528 31.30 11.12 -12.22
N ALA A 529 30.68 9.97 -11.91
CA ALA A 529 29.42 9.56 -12.52
C ALA A 529 28.26 10.51 -12.15
N MET A 530 28.17 10.94 -10.89
CA MET A 530 27.18 11.94 -10.45
C MET A 530 27.32 13.25 -11.21
N TYR A 531 28.56 13.74 -11.42
CA TYR A 531 28.81 14.94 -12.18
C TYR A 531 28.46 14.79 -13.67
N ALA A 532 28.64 13.60 -14.22
CA ALA A 532 28.23 13.26 -15.59
C ALA A 532 26.73 13.07 -15.78
N GLY A 533 25.93 13.03 -14.70
CA GLY A 533 24.48 12.95 -14.78
C GLY A 533 23.87 11.63 -14.30
N LEU A 534 24.57 10.87 -13.44
CA LEU A 534 24.02 9.68 -12.81
C LEU A 534 22.77 10.05 -11.95
N ASP A 535 21.69 9.28 -12.11
CA ASP A 535 20.46 9.42 -11.34
C ASP A 535 20.36 8.35 -10.23
N LEU A 536 20.64 7.08 -10.54
CA LEU A 536 20.57 5.97 -9.60
C LEU A 536 21.95 5.33 -9.41
N ALA A 537 22.38 5.21 -8.17
CA ALA A 537 23.62 4.54 -7.80
C ALA A 537 23.34 3.21 -7.09
N ILE A 538 23.60 2.07 -7.77
CA ILE A 538 23.58 0.75 -7.13
C ILE A 538 24.88 0.64 -6.34
N MET A 539 24.77 0.68 -5.00
CA MET A 539 25.92 0.75 -4.11
C MET A 539 25.60 0.21 -2.73
N ASN A 540 26.63 0.00 -1.92
CA ASN A 540 26.44 -0.33 -0.51
C ASN A 540 26.12 0.93 0.31
N PRO A 541 24.89 1.13 0.80
CA PRO A 541 24.52 2.31 1.59
C PRO A 541 25.20 2.36 2.96
N SER A 542 25.77 1.23 3.45
CA SER A 542 26.55 1.19 4.69
C SER A 542 27.99 1.70 4.52
N SER A 543 28.43 2.04 3.29
CA SER A 543 29.72 2.72 3.08
C SER A 543 29.57 4.20 3.39
N GLU A 544 30.14 4.62 4.53
CA GLU A 544 30.06 6.01 4.97
C GLU A 544 30.71 6.95 3.96
N GLU A 545 31.83 6.55 3.31
CA GLU A 545 32.55 7.36 2.33
C GLU A 545 31.68 7.62 1.09
N MET A 546 30.98 6.59 0.60
CA MET A 546 30.09 6.73 -0.57
C MET A 546 28.86 7.57 -0.23
N MET A 547 28.24 7.34 0.94
CA MET A 547 27.10 8.15 1.39
C MET A 547 27.53 9.62 1.61
N ALA A 548 28.71 9.87 2.20
CA ALA A 548 29.24 11.22 2.37
C ALA A 548 29.42 11.93 1.02
N ALA A 549 29.88 11.22 -0.03
CA ALA A 549 29.97 11.78 -1.37
C ALA A 549 28.59 12.18 -1.92
N VAL A 550 27.54 11.35 -1.75
CA VAL A 550 26.18 11.67 -2.19
C VAL A 550 25.65 12.93 -1.49
N TYR A 551 25.70 12.97 -0.15
CA TYR A 551 25.24 14.14 0.60
C TYR A 551 26.02 15.41 0.27
N SER A 552 27.35 15.33 0.17
CA SER A 552 28.21 16.46 -0.20
C SER A 552 27.91 16.96 -1.62
N TYR A 553 27.72 16.05 -2.56
CA TYR A 553 27.37 16.39 -3.95
C TYR A 553 26.02 17.13 -4.01
N ASN A 554 25.01 16.68 -3.28
CA ASN A 554 23.71 17.33 -3.24
C ASN A 554 23.78 18.76 -2.66
N VAL A 555 24.63 18.99 -1.64
CA VAL A 555 24.91 20.36 -1.12
C VAL A 555 25.58 21.21 -2.19
N LEU A 556 26.68 20.72 -2.78
CA LEU A 556 27.50 21.48 -3.74
C LEU A 556 26.76 21.80 -5.05
N THR A 557 25.78 20.97 -5.42
CA THR A 557 24.94 21.19 -6.61
C THR A 557 23.61 21.89 -6.29
N ASN A 558 23.43 22.40 -5.05
CA ASN A 558 22.25 23.12 -4.60
C ASN A 558 20.95 22.29 -4.70
N ARG A 559 21.05 20.98 -4.59
CA ARG A 559 19.91 20.03 -4.50
C ARG A 559 19.42 19.92 -3.06
N ASP A 560 20.31 19.78 -2.09
CA ASP A 560 20.01 19.88 -0.67
C ASP A 560 19.88 21.36 -0.27
N LYS A 561 18.63 21.86 -0.28
CA LYS A 561 18.36 23.27 0.04
C LYS A 561 18.70 23.57 1.51
N GLN A 562 19.46 24.64 1.71
CA GLN A 562 19.97 25.06 3.04
C GLN A 562 20.80 23.97 3.75
N SER A 563 21.28 22.96 3.00
CA SER A 563 22.07 21.83 3.52
C SER A 563 21.36 21.03 4.63
N MET A 564 20.04 21.00 4.60
CA MET A 564 19.23 20.40 5.69
C MET A 564 19.47 18.91 5.87
N ALA A 565 19.51 18.14 4.78
CA ALA A 565 19.76 16.71 4.85
C ALA A 565 21.22 16.39 5.28
N TYR A 566 22.17 17.17 4.78
CA TYR A 566 23.57 17.05 5.19
C TYR A 566 23.75 17.35 6.68
N ILE A 567 23.18 18.45 7.18
CA ILE A 567 23.23 18.83 8.59
C ILE A 567 22.56 17.74 9.45
N ALA A 568 21.37 17.29 9.08
CA ALA A 568 20.66 16.25 9.84
C ALA A 568 21.47 14.95 9.98
N ARG A 569 22.26 14.58 8.95
CA ARG A 569 23.08 13.37 9.00
C ARG A 569 24.41 13.53 9.74
N TYR A 570 25.00 14.72 9.70
CA TYR A 570 26.41 14.93 10.15
C TYR A 570 26.59 15.90 11.32
N ALA A 571 25.52 16.55 11.82
CA ALA A 571 25.62 17.52 12.91
C ALA A 571 26.32 16.95 14.17
N ASP A 572 26.02 15.70 14.49
CA ASP A 572 26.56 15.03 15.69
C ASP A 572 27.89 14.29 15.43
N LYS A 573 28.35 14.23 14.17
CA LYS A 573 29.62 13.61 13.78
C LYS A 573 30.75 14.63 13.86
N VAL A 574 31.21 14.95 15.07
CA VAL A 574 32.36 15.82 15.25
C VAL A 574 33.64 15.11 14.79
N PRO A 575 34.45 15.69 13.87
CA PRO A 575 35.74 15.13 13.52
C PRO A 575 36.61 14.89 14.76
N ALA A 576 37.31 13.76 14.83
CA ALA A 576 38.15 13.42 15.98
C ALA A 576 39.15 14.53 16.37
N SER A 577 39.61 15.34 15.39
CA SER A 577 40.47 16.54 15.62
C SER A 577 39.77 17.71 16.31
N ALA A 578 38.43 17.80 16.21
CA ALA A 578 37.64 18.83 16.91
C ALA A 578 37.21 18.35 18.29
N ALA A 579 36.99 17.05 18.50
CA ALA A 579 36.72 16.46 19.80
C ALA A 579 37.88 16.65 20.78
N LEU A 580 39.14 16.59 20.30
CA LEU A 580 40.31 16.91 21.10
C LEU A 580 40.41 18.39 21.51
N LYS A 581 39.92 19.32 20.69
CA LYS A 581 39.87 20.76 21.02
C LYS A 581 38.68 21.10 21.94
N GLN A 582 37.55 20.42 21.80
CA GLN A 582 36.38 20.59 22.68
C GLN A 582 36.63 20.01 24.07
N ALA A 583 37.35 18.89 24.19
CA ALA A 583 37.74 18.35 25.50
C ALA A 583 38.67 19.30 26.29
N GLN A 584 39.43 20.15 25.61
CA GLN A 584 40.28 21.19 26.23
C GLN A 584 39.53 22.48 26.59
N THR A 585 38.36 22.74 25.97
CA THR A 585 37.52 23.93 26.25
C THR A 585 36.31 23.62 27.14
N ALA A 586 35.91 22.35 27.32
CA ALA A 586 34.74 21.96 28.11
C ALA A 586 34.89 21.98 29.62
N GLN A 587 36.01 22.58 30.13
CA GLN A 587 36.14 22.88 31.56
C GLN A 587 35.47 24.23 31.97
N ALA A 588 34.77 24.88 31.05
CA ALA A 588 34.03 26.12 31.36
C ALA A 588 32.75 26.15 30.51
N SER A 589 31.69 25.57 30.96
CA SER A 589 30.29 25.97 30.86
C SER A 589 29.37 24.72 30.82
N GLN A 590 28.82 24.41 31.96
CA GLN A 590 27.62 23.60 32.06
C GLN A 590 26.40 24.43 31.64
N THR A 591 25.77 24.13 30.53
CA THR A 591 24.34 24.39 30.32
C THR A 591 23.81 23.40 29.28
N SER A 592 22.75 22.77 29.68
CA SER A 592 21.82 21.84 29.03
C SER A 592 21.70 21.87 27.51
N ASN A 593 21.91 20.74 26.84
CA ASN A 593 21.27 20.41 25.58
C ASN A 593 20.75 18.99 25.64
N THR A 594 19.47 18.83 25.40
CA THR A 594 18.72 17.60 25.30
C THR A 594 19.16 16.82 24.05
N PRO A 595 19.47 15.52 24.14
CA PRO A 595 19.77 14.69 22.95
C PRO A 595 18.49 14.36 22.18
N ALA A 596 18.65 14.18 20.88
CA ALA A 596 17.59 13.72 19.98
C ALA A 596 17.04 12.35 20.43
N GLU A 597 15.73 12.23 20.48
CA GLU A 597 14.92 11.13 21.04
C GLU A 597 15.01 9.78 20.32
N ALA A 598 15.88 9.57 19.35
CA ALA A 598 15.88 8.36 18.52
C ALA A 598 16.65 7.16 19.09
N ASP A 599 17.65 7.36 19.97
CA ASP A 599 18.51 6.27 20.49
C ASP A 599 18.30 5.91 21.96
N ALA A 600 17.49 6.64 22.70
CA ALA A 600 17.27 6.41 24.11
C ALA A 600 16.28 5.28 24.44
N ALA A 601 15.49 4.82 23.48
CA ALA A 601 14.42 3.84 23.69
C ALA A 601 14.93 2.39 23.83
N HIS A 602 16.17 2.09 23.43
CA HIS A 602 16.73 0.73 23.42
C HIS A 602 18.05 0.65 24.19
N SER A 603 18.03 1.00 25.47
CA SER A 603 19.19 0.78 26.35
C SER A 603 18.83 -0.30 27.37
N GLY A 604 19.50 -1.46 27.31
CA GLY A 604 19.29 -2.51 28.29
C GLY A 604 19.57 -3.92 27.75
N PRO A 605 19.48 -4.94 28.62
CA PRO A 605 19.80 -6.34 28.26
C PRO A 605 18.85 -6.91 27.19
N PHE A 606 17.66 -6.35 27.00
CA PHE A 606 16.63 -6.81 26.06
C PHE A 606 16.53 -5.97 24.79
N ALA A 607 17.37 -4.97 24.62
CA ALA A 607 17.34 -4.03 23.47
C ALA A 607 17.26 -4.74 22.10
N ALA A 608 18.02 -5.81 21.94
CA ALA A 608 18.04 -6.56 20.68
C ALA A 608 16.74 -7.34 20.41
N LEU A 609 16.08 -7.86 21.45
CA LEU A 609 14.77 -8.50 21.33
C LEU A 609 13.69 -7.46 20.98
N MET A 610 13.70 -6.32 21.65
CA MET A 610 12.77 -5.21 21.38
C MET A 610 12.88 -4.74 19.92
N GLN A 611 14.12 -4.55 19.42
CA GLN A 611 14.36 -4.20 18.02
C GLN A 611 13.84 -5.26 17.04
N ALA A 612 14.04 -6.55 17.34
CA ALA A 612 13.53 -7.62 16.49
C ALA A 612 11.99 -7.59 16.39
N VAL A 613 11.32 -7.30 17.50
CA VAL A 613 9.85 -7.14 17.54
C VAL A 613 9.44 -5.91 16.74
N GLU A 614 10.02 -4.74 16.98
CA GLU A 614 9.67 -3.51 16.28
C GLU A 614 9.85 -3.60 14.76
N LYS A 615 10.90 -4.32 14.32
CA LYS A 615 11.22 -4.52 12.90
C LYS A 615 10.43 -5.67 12.26
N GLY A 616 9.59 -6.37 13.02
CA GLY A 616 8.79 -7.49 12.53
C GLY A 616 9.61 -8.74 12.18
N LEU A 617 10.82 -8.89 12.73
CA LEU A 617 11.74 -9.99 12.44
C LEU A 617 11.38 -11.22 13.29
N LYS A 618 10.34 -11.95 12.89
CA LYS A 618 9.73 -13.07 13.63
C LYS A 618 10.73 -14.12 14.09
N GLY A 619 11.60 -14.58 13.19
CA GLY A 619 12.58 -15.63 13.51
C GLY A 619 13.67 -15.16 14.46
N GLU A 620 14.11 -13.90 14.33
CA GLU A 620 15.09 -13.30 15.24
C GLU A 620 14.48 -13.08 16.63
N ALA A 621 13.24 -12.63 16.72
CA ALA A 621 12.52 -12.46 17.98
C ALA A 621 12.39 -13.80 18.73
N SER A 622 12.00 -14.89 18.05
CA SER A 622 11.96 -16.25 18.61
C SER A 622 13.33 -16.71 19.09
N ALA A 623 14.37 -16.63 18.24
CA ALA A 623 15.72 -17.09 18.58
C ALA A 623 16.34 -16.32 19.77
N ARG A 624 16.17 -14.99 19.81
CA ARG A 624 16.64 -14.15 20.91
C ARG A 624 15.91 -14.47 22.21
N THR A 625 14.57 -14.63 22.13
CA THR A 625 13.76 -15.03 23.29
C THR A 625 14.23 -16.37 23.83
N HIS A 626 14.45 -17.36 22.96
CA HIS A 626 14.94 -18.68 23.35
C HIS A 626 16.26 -18.57 24.14
N THR A 627 17.22 -17.79 23.64
CA THR A 627 18.50 -17.56 24.30
C THR A 627 18.35 -16.85 25.65
N LEU A 628 17.51 -15.81 25.70
CA LEU A 628 17.30 -15.02 26.92
C LEU A 628 16.59 -15.82 28.03
N LEU A 629 15.77 -16.80 27.67
CA LEU A 629 15.07 -17.68 28.61
C LEU A 629 16.02 -18.60 29.44
N ASP A 630 17.26 -18.79 29.01
CA ASP A 630 18.28 -19.54 29.77
C ASP A 630 18.74 -18.79 31.04
N GLU A 631 18.73 -17.45 30.99
CA GLU A 631 19.26 -16.59 32.05
C GLU A 631 18.18 -15.73 32.75
N ASN A 632 16.95 -15.66 32.21
CA ASN A 632 15.91 -14.77 32.69
C ASN A 632 14.61 -15.52 32.99
N GLU A 633 13.84 -14.98 33.94
CA GLU A 633 12.48 -15.46 34.18
C GLU A 633 11.56 -15.11 32.96
N PRO A 634 10.73 -16.06 32.51
CA PRO A 634 9.89 -15.87 31.32
C PRO A 634 9.02 -14.60 31.33
N LEU A 635 8.42 -14.28 32.50
CA LEU A 635 7.54 -13.10 32.64
C LEU A 635 8.34 -11.79 32.58
N THR A 636 9.60 -11.76 33.00
CA THR A 636 10.46 -10.57 32.87
C THR A 636 10.64 -10.18 31.41
N LEU A 637 10.77 -11.14 30.48
CA LEU A 637 10.87 -10.84 29.05
C LEU A 637 9.57 -10.28 28.49
N VAL A 638 8.43 -10.69 29.03
CA VAL A 638 7.13 -10.10 28.66
C VAL A 638 7.06 -8.64 29.09
N ASP A 639 7.32 -8.38 30.37
CA ASP A 639 7.08 -7.06 30.98
C ASP A 639 8.16 -6.03 30.61
N GLU A 640 9.42 -6.44 30.43
CA GLU A 640 10.55 -5.53 30.19
C GLU A 640 11.01 -5.49 28.72
N ALA A 641 10.55 -6.41 27.87
CA ALA A 641 10.91 -6.42 26.44
C ALA A 641 9.70 -6.38 25.51
N LEU A 642 8.78 -7.35 25.58
CA LEU A 642 7.74 -7.48 24.56
C LEU A 642 6.67 -6.38 24.67
N ILE A 643 6.19 -6.08 25.88
CA ILE A 643 5.19 -5.02 26.10
C ILE A 643 5.78 -3.66 25.73
N PRO A 644 6.97 -3.24 26.21
CA PRO A 644 7.53 -1.96 25.79
C PRO A 644 7.80 -1.85 24.28
N ALA A 645 8.23 -2.94 23.62
CA ALA A 645 8.40 -2.95 22.17
C ALA A 645 7.07 -2.72 21.43
N LEU A 646 6.00 -3.40 21.86
CA LEU A 646 4.67 -3.22 21.28
C LEU A 646 4.08 -1.84 21.56
N ASP A 647 4.37 -1.24 22.70
CA ASP A 647 3.96 0.14 23.02
C ASP A 647 4.64 1.16 22.10
N ILE A 648 5.95 1.00 21.84
CA ILE A 648 6.69 1.82 20.86
C ILE A 648 6.11 1.68 19.45
N VAL A 649 5.80 0.46 19.04
CA VAL A 649 5.16 0.17 17.74
C VAL A 649 3.79 0.85 17.66
N GLY A 650 2.98 0.72 18.73
CA GLY A 650 1.67 1.36 18.83
C GLY A 650 1.75 2.89 18.74
N GLU A 651 2.70 3.51 19.44
CA GLU A 651 2.93 4.96 19.40
C GLU A 651 3.37 5.44 18.00
N LYS A 652 4.27 4.67 17.34
CA LYS A 652 4.68 4.95 15.94
C LYS A 652 3.49 4.84 14.98
N TYR A 653 2.60 3.87 15.19
CA TYR A 653 1.37 3.71 14.40
C TYR A 653 0.41 4.89 14.61
N GLU A 654 0.14 5.30 15.85
CA GLU A 654 -0.71 6.46 16.15
C GLU A 654 -0.18 7.77 15.54
N LYS A 655 1.14 7.95 15.53
CA LYS A 655 1.81 9.12 14.93
C LYS A 655 1.91 9.04 13.40
N GLY A 656 1.37 7.99 12.76
CA GLY A 656 1.43 7.79 11.31
C GLY A 656 2.85 7.55 10.78
N ARG A 657 3.78 7.09 11.63
CA ARG A 657 5.17 6.74 11.27
C ARG A 657 5.32 5.27 10.94
N LEU A 658 4.33 4.45 11.26
CA LEU A 658 4.24 3.02 11.00
C LEU A 658 2.81 2.71 10.56
N PHE A 659 2.64 1.76 9.64
CA PHE A 659 1.36 1.44 9.03
C PHE A 659 0.93 0.02 9.35
N LEU A 660 -0.34 -0.32 9.02
CA LEU A 660 -0.94 -1.59 9.37
C LEU A 660 -0.07 -2.82 9.04
N PRO A 661 0.55 -2.95 7.85
CA PRO A 661 1.38 -4.11 7.55
C PRO A 661 2.54 -4.28 8.53
N GLN A 662 3.24 -3.19 8.86
CA GLN A 662 4.35 -3.22 9.82
C GLN A 662 3.86 -3.49 11.25
N LEU A 663 2.70 -2.95 11.63
CA LEU A 663 2.06 -3.25 12.91
C LEU A 663 1.76 -4.75 13.06
N LEU A 664 1.20 -5.37 12.02
CA LEU A 664 0.90 -6.81 12.00
C LEU A 664 2.17 -7.66 12.03
N GLN A 665 3.24 -7.24 11.35
CA GLN A 665 4.52 -7.95 11.39
C GLN A 665 5.18 -7.85 12.78
N ALA A 666 5.17 -6.68 13.41
CA ALA A 666 5.66 -6.51 14.78
C ALA A 666 4.86 -7.38 15.76
N ALA A 667 3.54 -7.40 15.63
CA ALA A 667 2.66 -8.26 16.41
C ALA A 667 2.97 -9.75 16.19
N SER A 668 3.22 -10.17 14.93
CA SER A 668 3.61 -11.55 14.61
C SER A 668 4.98 -11.94 15.19
N ALA A 669 5.94 -11.00 15.21
CA ALA A 669 7.24 -11.21 15.83
C ALA A 669 7.12 -11.35 17.35
N ALA A 670 6.31 -10.51 18.00
CA ALA A 670 6.01 -10.63 19.42
C ALA A 670 5.32 -11.96 19.75
N GLN A 671 4.38 -12.41 18.92
CA GLN A 671 3.70 -13.69 19.10
C GLN A 671 4.68 -14.87 19.05
N ALA A 672 5.64 -14.86 18.14
CA ALA A 672 6.67 -15.90 18.06
C ALA A 672 7.53 -15.94 19.34
N ALA A 673 7.88 -14.77 19.87
CA ALA A 673 8.57 -14.67 21.17
C ALA A 673 7.70 -15.19 22.32
N PHE A 674 6.40 -14.88 22.33
CA PHE A 674 5.45 -15.39 23.33
C PHE A 674 5.32 -16.92 23.31
N GLU A 675 5.34 -17.56 22.14
CA GLU A 675 5.25 -19.03 22.03
C GLU A 675 6.50 -19.71 22.64
N GLU A 676 7.69 -19.11 22.50
CA GLU A 676 8.91 -19.57 23.20
C GLU A 676 8.75 -19.46 24.73
N ILE A 677 8.26 -18.31 25.20
CA ILE A 677 8.01 -18.06 26.62
C ILE A 677 6.99 -19.06 27.18
N LYS A 678 5.91 -19.28 26.49
CA LYS A 678 4.84 -20.23 26.85
C LYS A 678 5.36 -21.67 26.94
N THR A 679 6.19 -22.06 25.96
CA THR A 679 6.86 -23.35 25.94
C THR A 679 7.80 -23.50 27.14
N ALA A 680 8.55 -22.45 27.51
CA ALA A 680 9.42 -22.46 28.68
C ALA A 680 8.63 -22.54 30.00
N ILE A 681 7.52 -21.80 30.14
CA ILE A 681 6.65 -21.86 31.32
C ILE A 681 6.05 -23.27 31.45
N ALA A 682 5.56 -23.88 30.37
CA ALA A 682 5.02 -25.23 30.38
C ALA A 682 6.05 -26.27 30.82
N LYS A 683 7.31 -26.14 30.34
CA LYS A 683 8.43 -27.01 30.77
C LYS A 683 8.81 -26.84 32.24
N ARG A 684 8.63 -25.63 32.83
CA ARG A 684 8.88 -25.32 34.22
C ARG A 684 7.72 -25.69 35.16
N GLY A 685 6.61 -26.25 34.62
CA GLY A 685 5.43 -26.73 35.40
C GLY A 685 4.48 -25.65 35.84
N GLY A 686 4.50 -24.45 35.24
CA GLY A 686 3.59 -23.35 35.48
C GLY A 686 2.36 -23.43 34.58
N ALA A 687 1.16 -23.15 35.09
CA ALA A 687 -0.02 -22.88 34.27
C ALA A 687 0.15 -21.51 33.65
N GLY A 688 0.00 -21.41 32.32
CA GLY A 688 0.06 -20.13 31.57
C GLY A 688 -1.06 -19.20 32.11
N ALA A 689 -0.69 -18.10 32.76
CA ALA A 689 -1.63 -17.11 33.23
C ALA A 689 -2.04 -16.21 32.07
N SER A 690 -3.28 -16.34 31.60
CA SER A 690 -3.93 -15.32 30.76
C SER A 690 -4.09 -14.04 31.59
N LYS A 691 -3.76 -12.88 31.03
CA LYS A 691 -3.95 -11.57 31.68
C LYS A 691 -5.43 -11.18 31.84
N GLY A 692 -6.32 -11.84 31.14
CA GLY A 692 -7.78 -11.64 31.16
C GLY A 692 -8.42 -12.25 29.91
N ARG A 693 -9.74 -12.43 29.99
CA ARG A 693 -10.53 -13.01 28.90
C ARG A 693 -11.43 -11.96 28.27
N ILE A 694 -11.44 -11.87 26.92
CA ILE A 694 -12.16 -10.85 26.16
C ILE A 694 -12.98 -11.54 25.07
N VAL A 695 -14.25 -11.17 24.90
CA VAL A 695 -15.05 -11.54 23.72
C VAL A 695 -14.95 -10.45 22.68
N LEU A 696 -14.71 -10.82 21.42
CA LEU A 696 -14.80 -9.93 20.27
C LEU A 696 -15.86 -10.40 19.27
N ALA A 697 -16.66 -9.46 18.75
CA ALA A 697 -17.66 -9.75 17.75
C ALA A 697 -17.84 -8.58 16.78
N THR A 698 -17.99 -8.86 15.50
CA THR A 698 -18.58 -7.93 14.54
C THR A 698 -20.09 -8.13 14.57
N VAL A 699 -20.84 -7.04 14.82
CA VAL A 699 -22.28 -7.09 15.13
C VAL A 699 -23.11 -7.62 13.97
N LYS A 700 -24.31 -8.11 14.27
CA LYS A 700 -25.25 -8.67 13.29
C LYS A 700 -25.51 -7.71 12.13
N GLY A 701 -25.45 -8.27 10.91
CA GLY A 701 -25.63 -7.52 9.67
C GLY A 701 -24.33 -6.87 9.17
N ASP A 702 -23.23 -6.92 9.91
CA ASP A 702 -21.93 -6.41 9.48
C ASP A 702 -20.98 -7.57 9.14
N VAL A 703 -20.51 -7.58 7.90
CA VAL A 703 -19.59 -8.61 7.38
C VAL A 703 -18.14 -8.15 7.36
N HIS A 704 -17.87 -6.90 7.76
CA HIS A 704 -16.55 -6.30 7.77
C HIS A 704 -15.84 -6.59 9.09
N ASP A 705 -14.91 -7.51 9.10
CA ASP A 705 -14.22 -7.97 10.31
C ASP A 705 -12.72 -7.63 10.36
N ILE A 706 -12.19 -6.92 9.37
CA ILE A 706 -10.77 -6.56 9.28
C ILE A 706 -10.33 -5.82 10.55
N GLY A 707 -11.04 -4.77 10.95
CA GLY A 707 -10.73 -3.99 12.15
C GLY A 707 -10.77 -4.84 13.42
N LYS A 708 -11.78 -5.70 13.57
CA LYS A 708 -11.91 -6.64 14.69
C LYS A 708 -10.76 -7.64 14.72
N ASN A 709 -10.35 -8.18 13.58
CA ASN A 709 -9.27 -9.17 13.50
C ASN A 709 -7.93 -8.54 13.90
N ILE A 710 -7.69 -7.27 13.57
CA ILE A 710 -6.51 -6.52 14.02
C ILE A 710 -6.54 -6.36 15.54
N VAL A 711 -7.68 -5.95 16.10
CA VAL A 711 -7.86 -5.84 17.56
C VAL A 711 -7.60 -7.18 18.24
N ARG A 712 -8.11 -8.29 17.70
CA ARG A 712 -7.85 -9.64 18.20
C ARG A 712 -6.35 -9.94 18.27
N VAL A 713 -5.64 -9.78 17.14
CA VAL A 713 -4.21 -10.06 17.05
C VAL A 713 -3.42 -9.24 18.07
N ILE A 714 -3.75 -7.96 18.23
CA ILE A 714 -3.08 -7.09 19.18
C ILE A 714 -3.36 -7.52 20.61
N LEU A 715 -4.62 -7.78 20.99
CA LEU A 715 -4.99 -8.23 22.33
C LEU A 715 -4.34 -9.58 22.69
N GLU A 716 -4.32 -10.54 21.76
CA GLU A 716 -3.62 -11.82 21.94
C GLU A 716 -2.12 -11.61 22.19
N ASN A 717 -1.49 -10.66 21.49
CA ASN A 717 -0.07 -10.32 21.66
C ASN A 717 0.24 -9.62 22.99
N TYR A 718 -0.72 -8.92 23.58
CA TYR A 718 -0.60 -8.39 24.94
C TYR A 718 -0.87 -9.43 26.03
N GLY A 719 -1.16 -10.69 25.66
CA GLY A 719 -1.32 -11.83 26.55
C GLY A 719 -2.75 -12.04 27.04
N PHE A 720 -3.75 -11.44 26.40
CA PHE A 720 -5.17 -11.70 26.67
C PHE A 720 -5.66 -12.97 25.96
N GLU A 721 -6.60 -13.69 26.55
CA GLU A 721 -7.34 -14.77 25.91
C GLU A 721 -8.52 -14.16 25.16
N VAL A 722 -8.48 -14.20 23.82
CA VAL A 722 -9.55 -13.63 23.00
C VAL A 722 -10.48 -14.71 22.48
N ILE A 723 -11.78 -14.58 22.78
CA ILE A 723 -12.86 -15.39 22.22
C ILE A 723 -13.46 -14.62 21.05
N ASP A 724 -13.01 -14.93 19.84
CA ASP A 724 -13.50 -14.28 18.64
C ASP A 724 -14.75 -15.01 18.12
N LEU A 725 -15.89 -14.32 18.10
CA LEU A 725 -17.16 -14.85 17.61
C LEU A 725 -17.34 -14.69 16.09
N GLY A 726 -16.39 -14.01 15.43
CA GLY A 726 -16.47 -13.78 14.00
C GLY A 726 -17.27 -12.53 13.64
N ARG A 727 -17.92 -12.59 12.49
CA ARG A 727 -18.71 -11.50 11.88
C ARG A 727 -20.19 -11.88 11.78
N ASP A 728 -21.05 -10.89 11.57
CA ASP A 728 -22.52 -11.06 11.48
C ASP A 728 -23.06 -11.84 12.69
N VAL A 729 -22.55 -11.50 13.88
CA VAL A 729 -22.80 -12.29 15.10
C VAL A 729 -24.19 -11.97 15.66
N PRO A 730 -25.09 -12.97 15.78
CA PRO A 730 -26.39 -12.76 16.43
C PRO A 730 -26.24 -12.25 17.87
N VAL A 731 -27.17 -11.38 18.28
CA VAL A 731 -27.18 -10.79 19.63
C VAL A 731 -27.17 -11.85 20.72
N GLU A 732 -27.94 -12.89 20.54
CA GLU A 732 -28.10 -14.01 21.49
C GLU A 732 -26.75 -14.75 21.66
N THR A 733 -25.99 -14.95 20.57
CA THR A 733 -24.69 -15.61 20.59
C THR A 733 -23.68 -14.84 21.45
N VAL A 734 -23.68 -13.51 21.36
CA VAL A 734 -22.80 -12.68 22.20
C VAL A 734 -23.20 -12.84 23.68
N VAL A 735 -24.50 -12.68 24.00
CA VAL A 735 -25.02 -12.76 25.35
C VAL A 735 -24.75 -14.13 25.98
N ASP A 736 -24.99 -15.20 25.24
CA ASP A 736 -24.78 -16.57 25.72
C ASP A 736 -23.31 -16.88 25.94
N THR A 737 -22.43 -16.45 25.02
CA THR A 737 -20.99 -16.64 25.21
C THR A 737 -20.44 -15.90 26.42
N VAL A 738 -20.86 -14.63 26.64
CA VAL A 738 -20.45 -13.84 27.80
C VAL A 738 -20.87 -14.54 29.07
N ARG A 739 -22.10 -15.07 29.13
CA ARG A 739 -22.64 -15.81 30.28
C ARG A 739 -21.93 -17.14 30.51
N GLU A 740 -21.79 -17.96 29.46
CA GLU A 740 -21.24 -19.32 29.58
C GLU A 740 -19.73 -19.32 29.90
N LYS A 741 -19.00 -18.34 29.40
CA LYS A 741 -17.56 -18.25 29.56
C LYS A 741 -17.13 -17.32 30.69
N ASP A 742 -18.07 -16.69 31.37
CA ASP A 742 -17.85 -15.74 32.48
C ASP A 742 -16.84 -14.64 32.06
N VAL A 743 -17.19 -13.90 30.98
CA VAL A 743 -16.34 -12.88 30.38
C VAL A 743 -16.75 -11.50 30.85
N HIS A 744 -15.79 -10.69 31.33
CA HIS A 744 -16.05 -9.38 31.90
C HIS A 744 -15.71 -8.19 30.95
N LEU A 745 -15.10 -8.43 29.79
CA LEU A 745 -14.85 -7.40 28.79
C LEU A 745 -15.29 -7.88 27.41
N VAL A 746 -16.16 -7.09 26.75
CA VAL A 746 -16.71 -7.37 25.43
C VAL A 746 -16.32 -6.26 24.46
N GLY A 747 -15.74 -6.60 23.32
CA GLY A 747 -15.45 -5.69 22.22
C GLY A 747 -16.40 -5.92 21.05
N LEU A 748 -17.12 -4.87 20.64
CA LEU A 748 -18.03 -4.90 19.50
C LEU A 748 -17.53 -4.00 18.38
N SER A 749 -17.58 -4.50 17.15
CA SER A 749 -17.13 -3.78 15.94
C SER A 749 -18.29 -3.58 14.97
N ALA A 750 -18.35 -2.38 14.36
CA ALA A 750 -19.24 -2.07 13.23
C ALA A 750 -18.56 -1.11 12.25
N LEU A 751 -18.60 -1.44 10.96
CA LEU A 751 -18.02 -0.61 9.90
C LEU A 751 -19.07 0.12 9.08
N MET A 752 -20.34 -0.31 9.12
CA MET A 752 -21.43 0.30 8.39
C MET A 752 -22.37 1.08 9.32
N THR A 753 -22.86 2.23 8.87
CA THR A 753 -23.88 3.00 9.61
C THR A 753 -25.17 2.24 9.82
N THR A 754 -25.50 1.32 8.90
CA THR A 754 -26.68 0.47 8.94
C THR A 754 -26.66 -0.56 10.07
N THR A 755 -25.46 -0.93 10.55
CA THR A 755 -25.27 -1.94 11.60
C THR A 755 -25.11 -1.35 12.99
N LEU A 756 -25.06 -0.02 13.12
CA LEU A 756 -25.04 0.66 14.43
C LEU A 756 -26.24 0.32 15.31
N LYS A 757 -27.40 0.07 14.71
CA LYS A 757 -28.60 -0.35 15.43
C LYS A 757 -28.43 -1.75 16.05
N SER A 758 -27.81 -2.67 15.32
CA SER A 758 -27.49 -4.01 15.84
C SER A 758 -26.49 -3.95 17.00
N MET A 759 -25.54 -3.00 16.96
CA MET A 759 -24.63 -2.75 18.07
C MET A 759 -25.40 -2.26 19.32
N GLU A 760 -26.31 -1.28 19.15
CA GLU A 760 -27.18 -0.80 20.24
C GLU A 760 -28.05 -1.94 20.81
N GLU A 761 -28.63 -2.78 19.96
CA GLU A 761 -29.42 -3.94 20.37
C GLU A 761 -28.57 -4.95 21.17
N THR A 762 -27.33 -5.22 20.75
CA THR A 762 -26.41 -6.11 21.47
C THR A 762 -26.04 -5.56 22.83
N ILE A 763 -25.71 -4.27 22.93
CA ILE A 763 -25.38 -3.61 24.20
C ILE A 763 -26.57 -3.67 25.15
N ARG A 764 -27.78 -3.35 24.66
CA ARG A 764 -29.01 -3.41 25.45
C ARG A 764 -29.27 -4.82 25.94
N ALA A 765 -29.12 -5.85 25.12
CA ALA A 765 -29.34 -7.23 25.52
C ALA A 765 -28.34 -7.71 26.58
N LEU A 766 -27.10 -7.28 26.55
CA LEU A 766 -26.10 -7.54 27.59
C LEU A 766 -26.50 -6.90 28.92
N HIS A 767 -26.95 -5.64 28.91
CA HIS A 767 -27.46 -4.93 30.09
C HIS A 767 -28.75 -5.57 30.65
N ASP A 768 -29.72 -5.92 29.79
CA ASP A 768 -31.00 -6.55 30.18
C ASP A 768 -30.77 -7.94 30.81
N ALA A 769 -29.74 -8.66 30.32
CA ALA A 769 -29.31 -9.93 30.87
C ALA A 769 -28.59 -9.79 32.24
N LYS A 770 -28.32 -8.56 32.70
CA LYS A 770 -27.63 -8.21 33.98
C LYS A 770 -26.29 -8.93 34.12
N LEU A 771 -25.53 -9.07 33.02
CA LEU A 771 -24.22 -9.66 33.04
C LEU A 771 -23.21 -8.66 33.60
N ASP A 772 -22.29 -9.14 34.42
CA ASP A 772 -21.19 -8.32 34.95
C ASP A 772 -20.08 -8.20 33.93
N CYS A 773 -20.33 -7.43 32.87
CA CYS A 773 -19.35 -7.17 31.81
C CYS A 773 -19.34 -5.69 31.43
N LYS A 774 -18.17 -5.24 30.98
CA LYS A 774 -17.93 -3.92 30.40
C LYS A 774 -17.83 -4.03 28.89
N ILE A 775 -18.25 -2.96 28.20
CA ILE A 775 -18.40 -2.97 26.75
C ILE A 775 -17.54 -1.88 26.12
N MET A 776 -16.59 -2.26 25.28
CA MET A 776 -15.88 -1.36 24.39
C MET A 776 -16.41 -1.51 22.96
N VAL A 777 -16.51 -0.40 22.23
CA VAL A 777 -16.97 -0.37 20.84
C VAL A 777 -15.95 0.31 19.95
N GLY A 778 -15.80 -0.20 18.72
CA GLY A 778 -14.92 0.37 17.72
C GLY A 778 -15.46 0.20 16.30
N GLY A 779 -14.89 0.95 15.35
CA GLY A 779 -15.24 0.89 13.94
C GLY A 779 -15.32 2.28 13.29
N ALA A 780 -15.10 2.33 11.98
CA ALA A 780 -14.92 3.58 11.23
C ALA A 780 -16.15 4.53 11.22
N VAL A 781 -17.32 4.01 11.54
CA VAL A 781 -18.57 4.82 11.56
C VAL A 781 -18.97 5.27 12.97
N LEU A 782 -18.16 4.94 13.97
CA LEU A 782 -18.45 5.29 15.36
C LEU A 782 -17.75 6.59 15.77
N THR A 783 -18.43 7.33 16.65
CA THR A 783 -17.85 8.49 17.33
C THR A 783 -17.96 8.31 18.85
N PRO A 784 -17.11 8.99 19.66
CA PRO A 784 -17.20 8.92 21.11
C PRO A 784 -18.60 9.29 21.64
N GLU A 785 -19.27 10.29 21.03
CA GLU A 785 -20.59 10.74 21.39
C GLU A 785 -21.65 9.65 21.14
N TYR A 786 -21.53 8.95 20.00
CA TYR A 786 -22.46 7.86 19.67
C TYR A 786 -22.25 6.64 20.57
N ALA A 787 -20.99 6.25 20.82
CA ALA A 787 -20.67 5.17 21.77
C ALA A 787 -21.30 5.40 23.14
N LYS A 788 -21.17 6.63 23.67
CA LYS A 788 -21.80 7.01 24.92
C LYS A 788 -23.33 6.96 24.85
N LYS A 789 -23.94 7.40 23.77
CA LYS A 789 -25.40 7.39 23.54
C LYS A 789 -25.98 5.97 23.56
N ILE A 790 -25.29 4.99 22.99
CA ILE A 790 -25.72 3.59 22.93
C ILE A 790 -25.39 2.80 24.21
N GLY A 791 -24.73 3.43 25.20
CA GLY A 791 -24.46 2.84 26.49
C GLY A 791 -23.19 1.98 26.56
N ALA A 792 -22.24 2.18 25.64
CA ALA A 792 -20.92 1.57 25.73
C ALA A 792 -20.08 2.23 26.83
N ASP A 793 -19.26 1.45 27.54
CA ASP A 793 -18.35 1.94 28.56
C ASP A 793 -17.14 2.67 27.96
N TRP A 794 -16.64 2.18 26.82
CA TRP A 794 -15.51 2.79 26.10
C TRP A 794 -15.71 2.81 24.60
N TYR A 795 -15.09 3.81 23.97
CA TYR A 795 -14.90 3.91 22.55
C TYR A 795 -13.41 3.74 22.23
N ALA A 796 -13.07 2.83 21.34
CA ALA A 796 -11.74 2.63 20.81
C ALA A 796 -11.67 3.11 19.35
N LYS A 797 -10.88 4.17 19.09
CA LYS A 797 -10.72 4.71 17.73
C LYS A 797 -9.88 3.79 16.84
N ASP A 798 -9.02 2.97 17.48
CA ASP A 798 -8.11 2.05 16.81
C ASP A 798 -7.77 0.84 17.69
N ALA A 799 -6.99 -0.07 17.13
CA ALA A 799 -6.65 -1.32 17.82
C ALA A 799 -5.68 -1.13 19.00
N LYS A 800 -4.82 -0.10 18.96
CA LYS A 800 -3.94 0.25 20.09
C LYS A 800 -4.78 0.72 21.27
N GLN A 801 -5.72 1.61 21.05
CA GLN A 801 -6.62 2.09 22.11
C GLN A 801 -7.49 0.96 22.70
N SER A 802 -7.88 -0.04 21.88
CA SER A 802 -8.55 -1.24 22.38
C SER A 802 -7.67 -2.03 23.38
N ALA A 803 -6.37 -2.13 23.10
CA ALA A 803 -5.42 -2.77 24.00
C ALA A 803 -5.21 -1.96 25.30
N ASP A 804 -5.12 -0.65 25.20
CA ASP A 804 -4.97 0.23 26.37
C ASP A 804 -6.20 0.17 27.28
N ILE A 805 -7.40 0.13 26.72
CA ILE A 805 -8.66 -0.09 27.46
C ILE A 805 -8.63 -1.45 28.18
N ALA A 806 -8.19 -2.52 27.51
CA ALA A 806 -8.09 -3.84 28.10
C ALA A 806 -7.07 -3.88 29.26
N LYS A 807 -5.90 -3.24 29.08
CA LYS A 807 -4.89 -3.10 30.16
C LYS A 807 -5.46 -2.37 31.37
N GLU A 808 -6.11 -1.22 31.16
CA GLU A 808 -6.74 -0.44 32.20
C GLU A 808 -7.79 -1.26 32.95
N PHE A 809 -8.65 -1.97 32.21
CA PHE A 809 -9.71 -2.78 32.77
C PHE A 809 -9.20 -3.93 33.65
N PHE A 810 -8.19 -4.67 33.18
CA PHE A 810 -7.61 -5.80 33.89
C PHE A 810 -6.50 -5.43 34.91
N GLY A 811 -6.09 -4.16 34.94
CA GLY A 811 -5.08 -3.65 35.86
C GLY A 811 -3.65 -4.17 35.58
N VAL A 812 -3.28 -4.34 34.30
CA VAL A 812 -2.00 -4.94 33.83
C VAL A 812 -1.29 -4.07 32.80
#